data_fd1eac6b78cad12559fdfae1f2ca1e23
#
_entry.id   fd1eac6b78cad12559fdfae1f2ca1e23
#
_cell.length_a   1.000
_cell.length_b   1.000
_cell.length_c   1.000
_cell.angle_alpha   90.00
_cell.angle_beta   90.00
_cell.angle_gamma   90.00
#
_symmetry.space_group_name_H-M   'P 1'
#
loop_
_entity.id
_entity.type
_entity.pdbx_description
1 polymer ?
#
loop_
_entity_poly.entity_id
_entity_poly.type
_entity_poly.pdbx_seq_one_letter_code
_entity_poly.pdbx_strand_id
1 'polypeptide(L)'
;MDQKNFSKPLSLAKVQVTDAFWKKEMELVRTEVIPYQWNALNDNVPGAAPSFCMRNYRRAGEVEKERKAKGDKFVQIKYPLDTFETLPKDGKMDGRFYGFLFQDTDFTKWVEAVAYSLTQHPDPELEKTADEAIEAVCAAQREDGYLDTYYLINDQDMIFTNLKDNHELYCFGHLTEGAVAYYQATGKDHLLKAAERFADFIASKLGHGEGKKAGYPGHEIAEMALMRLYDLTGEQKYLDLAKYFIDERGTKPYYYDIERGLTCPEGEERYSYNQANRPVRQQDEVQGHSVRAVYLYSGMADVARATQDESLLKACETLWNNMVHQKMYVTGGIGATHIGEAFSFNYDLPNDTAYAETCASIGLVFFARRMLEIQAKAEYADVMELALYNGVLSGMALDGRSFFYVNPLEVLPEACHKDERKFHVKPIRQKWFGCACCPPNLARTVSSVASYAYTENDTTLFVHLYMGGTVEGEKVKASITSEFPWDGHVSVTCESDTKEPYTFAFRIPGWCASYEKEIPKGAEVEEKDGYLYVTKVWAKGETIRLNFPMEIQFLASNPLVREDAGRVAVKRGPVVYCMEEADNGKNLHLTKLCVNGEKTAEAADELGEHFVRVTAEGRRMKLGDAEKQPLYHLYQKEEEEKTKLKLIPYYMWNNRGEGEMQVWIRACE
;
A
#
# COMPACT_ATOMS: atom_id res chain seq x y z
N MET A 1 6.52 -5.42 -26.91
CA MET A 1 7.36 -5.49 -25.67
C MET A 1 8.49 -6.50 -25.88
N ASP A 2 9.72 -6.19 -25.42
CA ASP A 2 10.82 -7.17 -25.46
C ASP A 2 10.76 -8.07 -24.21
N GLN A 3 10.39 -9.33 -24.40
CA GLN A 3 10.26 -10.32 -23.31
C GLN A 3 11.57 -10.56 -22.55
N LYS A 4 12.73 -10.24 -23.13
CA LYS A 4 14.03 -10.35 -22.45
C LYS A 4 14.17 -9.39 -21.27
N ASN A 5 13.35 -8.33 -21.23
CA ASN A 5 13.32 -7.38 -20.13
C ASN A 5 12.39 -7.82 -18.99
N PHE A 6 11.54 -8.83 -19.22
CA PHE A 6 10.62 -9.32 -18.19
C PHE A 6 11.40 -10.03 -17.11
N SER A 7 11.00 -9.79 -15.90
CA SER A 7 11.49 -10.48 -14.70
C SER A 7 10.32 -10.92 -13.84
N LYS A 8 10.55 -11.85 -12.94
CA LYS A 8 9.56 -12.31 -11.95
C LYS A 8 10.11 -12.13 -10.54
N PRO A 9 9.26 -11.83 -9.55
CA PRO A 9 9.71 -11.75 -8.16
C PRO A 9 10.19 -13.12 -7.68
N LEU A 10 11.16 -13.11 -6.78
CA LEU A 10 11.57 -14.31 -6.11
C LEU A 10 10.49 -14.74 -5.11
N SER A 11 10.33 -16.05 -4.95
CA SER A 11 9.50 -16.58 -3.87
C SER A 11 10.00 -16.07 -2.53
N LEU A 12 9.09 -15.67 -1.65
CA LEU A 12 9.41 -15.18 -0.31
C LEU A 12 10.24 -16.21 0.50
N ALA A 13 10.03 -17.51 0.28
CA ALA A 13 10.81 -18.58 0.90
C ALA A 13 12.30 -18.59 0.48
N LYS A 14 12.65 -17.93 -0.63
CA LYS A 14 14.02 -17.84 -1.17
C LYS A 14 14.76 -16.57 -0.74
N VAL A 15 14.13 -15.70 0.05
CA VAL A 15 14.71 -14.44 0.51
C VAL A 15 14.65 -14.40 2.03
N GLN A 16 15.79 -14.33 2.70
CA GLN A 16 15.86 -14.18 4.14
C GLN A 16 16.43 -12.81 4.50
N VAL A 17 15.65 -11.99 5.18
CA VAL A 17 16.05 -10.65 5.64
C VAL A 17 16.74 -10.77 7.01
N THR A 18 17.93 -10.19 7.15
CA THR A 18 18.72 -10.21 8.39
C THR A 18 19.22 -8.83 8.82
N ASP A 19 18.99 -7.78 8.00
CA ASP A 19 19.31 -6.41 8.40
C ASP A 19 18.51 -5.97 9.63
N ALA A 20 19.06 -4.99 10.35
CA ALA A 20 18.48 -4.55 11.61
C ALA A 20 17.12 -3.84 11.43
N PHE A 21 16.88 -3.19 10.29
CA PHE A 21 15.68 -2.40 10.06
C PHE A 21 14.48 -3.27 9.66
N TRP A 22 14.54 -3.89 8.47
CA TRP A 22 13.38 -4.65 7.96
C TRP A 22 13.10 -5.91 8.76
N LYS A 23 14.14 -6.58 9.27
CA LYS A 23 13.95 -7.72 10.19
C LYS A 23 13.14 -7.31 11.41
N LYS A 24 13.40 -6.13 12.00
CA LYS A 24 12.67 -5.63 13.15
C LYS A 24 11.21 -5.35 12.82
N GLU A 25 10.94 -4.67 11.68
CA GLU A 25 9.58 -4.36 11.25
C GLU A 25 8.78 -5.63 10.94
N MET A 26 9.38 -6.61 10.26
CA MET A 26 8.76 -7.90 9.99
C MET A 26 8.47 -8.67 11.29
N GLU A 27 9.40 -8.65 12.25
CA GLU A 27 9.24 -9.29 13.55
C GLU A 27 8.16 -8.62 14.38
N LEU A 28 8.08 -7.29 14.39
CA LEU A 28 6.99 -6.53 15.02
C LEU A 28 5.62 -6.94 14.47
N VAL A 29 5.52 -7.06 13.14
CA VAL A 29 4.27 -7.51 12.53
C VAL A 29 3.95 -8.94 12.94
N ARG A 30 4.92 -9.84 12.95
CA ARG A 30 4.72 -11.24 13.33
C ARG A 30 4.29 -11.39 14.79
N THR A 31 4.97 -10.72 15.72
CA THR A 31 4.79 -10.96 17.16
C THR A 31 3.71 -10.09 17.82
N GLU A 32 3.46 -8.90 17.28
CA GLU A 32 2.54 -7.95 17.88
C GLU A 32 1.31 -7.69 16.97
N VAL A 33 1.54 -7.32 15.70
CA VAL A 33 0.44 -6.84 14.84
C VAL A 33 -0.52 -7.96 14.46
N ILE A 34 -0.03 -9.11 14.01
CA ILE A 34 -0.88 -10.26 13.62
C ILE A 34 -1.76 -10.75 14.78
N PRO A 35 -1.20 -11.01 16.00
CA PRO A 35 -2.02 -11.37 17.16
C PRO A 35 -2.99 -10.26 17.60
N TYR A 36 -2.57 -9.00 17.56
CA TYR A 36 -3.43 -7.87 17.88
C TYR A 36 -4.62 -7.78 16.92
N GLN A 37 -4.38 -7.89 15.61
CA GLN A 37 -5.41 -7.86 14.59
C GLN A 37 -6.38 -9.03 14.72
N TRP A 38 -5.91 -10.24 15.05
CA TRP A 38 -6.79 -11.36 15.33
C TRP A 38 -7.78 -11.07 16.48
N ASN A 39 -7.31 -10.40 17.54
CA ASN A 39 -8.18 -9.94 18.60
C ASN A 39 -9.18 -8.87 18.12
N ALA A 40 -8.76 -7.94 17.27
CA ALA A 40 -9.64 -6.92 16.70
C ALA A 40 -10.73 -7.53 15.80
N LEU A 41 -10.39 -8.52 14.95
CA LEU A 41 -11.33 -9.25 14.09
C LEU A 41 -12.41 -10.01 14.87
N ASN A 42 -12.12 -10.36 16.13
CA ASN A 42 -13.05 -11.01 17.05
C ASN A 42 -13.64 -10.05 18.10
N ASP A 43 -13.49 -8.73 17.91
CA ASP A 43 -14.02 -7.67 18.78
C ASP A 43 -13.49 -7.71 20.24
N ASN A 44 -12.28 -8.23 20.44
CA ASN A 44 -11.66 -8.45 21.76
C ASN A 44 -10.69 -7.33 22.19
N VAL A 45 -10.56 -6.23 21.43
CA VAL A 45 -9.67 -5.10 21.78
C VAL A 45 -10.44 -4.02 22.54
N PRO A 46 -10.17 -3.79 23.83
CA PRO A 46 -10.90 -2.81 24.63
C PRO A 46 -10.71 -1.38 24.11
N GLY A 47 -11.82 -0.67 23.87
CA GLY A 47 -11.84 0.72 23.43
C GLY A 47 -11.44 0.91 21.95
N ALA A 48 -11.39 -0.16 21.17
CA ALA A 48 -11.30 -0.11 19.73
C ALA A 48 -12.69 -0.08 19.07
N ALA A 49 -12.77 0.41 17.83
CA ALA A 49 -13.99 0.24 17.03
C ALA A 49 -14.20 -1.26 16.72
N PRO A 50 -15.45 -1.77 16.74
CA PRO A 50 -15.71 -3.17 16.43
C PRO A 50 -15.50 -3.48 14.94
N SER A 51 -14.96 -4.67 14.65
CA SER A 51 -14.78 -5.20 13.29
C SER A 51 -16.00 -5.99 12.82
N PHE A 52 -16.63 -6.78 13.69
CA PHE A 52 -17.68 -7.74 13.36
C PHE A 52 -17.29 -8.84 12.34
N CYS A 53 -16.10 -8.82 11.80
CA CYS A 53 -15.69 -9.64 10.66
C CYS A 53 -15.92 -11.14 10.93
N MET A 54 -15.32 -11.71 11.97
CA MET A 54 -15.44 -13.13 12.25
C MET A 54 -16.85 -13.51 12.73
N ARG A 55 -17.57 -12.58 13.35
CA ARG A 55 -18.99 -12.75 13.69
C ARG A 55 -19.85 -12.90 12.44
N ASN A 56 -19.64 -12.05 11.43
CA ASN A 56 -20.39 -12.10 10.17
C ASN A 56 -20.13 -13.42 9.41
N TYR A 57 -18.89 -13.89 9.32
CA TYR A 57 -18.58 -15.19 8.72
C TYR A 57 -19.29 -16.35 9.43
N ARG A 58 -19.25 -16.40 10.77
CA ARG A 58 -19.97 -17.43 11.54
C ARG A 58 -21.47 -17.36 11.30
N ARG A 59 -22.05 -16.15 11.27
CA ARG A 59 -23.47 -15.95 11.00
C ARG A 59 -23.86 -16.39 9.59
N ALA A 60 -23.08 -16.06 8.57
CA ALA A 60 -23.30 -16.54 7.21
C ALA A 60 -23.23 -18.07 7.12
N GLY A 61 -22.27 -18.68 7.81
CA GLY A 61 -22.18 -20.15 7.91
C GLY A 61 -23.42 -20.79 8.54
N GLU A 62 -24.00 -20.16 9.58
CA GLU A 62 -25.27 -20.62 10.16
C GLU A 62 -26.42 -20.55 9.15
N VAL A 63 -26.52 -19.43 8.39
CA VAL A 63 -27.55 -19.27 7.34
C VAL A 63 -27.39 -20.35 6.26
N GLU A 64 -26.17 -20.61 5.80
CA GLU A 64 -25.92 -21.64 4.79
C GLU A 64 -26.20 -23.08 5.33
N LYS A 65 -25.87 -23.35 6.57
CA LYS A 65 -26.21 -24.62 7.23
C LYS A 65 -27.72 -24.83 7.31
N GLU A 66 -28.46 -23.77 7.67
CA GLU A 66 -29.93 -23.79 7.71
C GLU A 66 -30.53 -23.99 6.33
N ARG A 67 -30.00 -23.31 5.30
CA ARG A 67 -30.40 -23.44 3.91
C ARG A 67 -30.24 -24.87 3.41
N LYS A 68 -29.07 -25.48 3.63
CA LYS A 68 -28.78 -26.87 3.27
C LYS A 68 -29.72 -27.86 3.98
N ALA A 69 -30.03 -27.63 5.25
CA ALA A 69 -30.91 -28.52 6.03
C ALA A 69 -32.37 -28.43 5.59
N LYS A 70 -32.87 -27.27 5.18
CA LYS A 70 -34.25 -27.02 4.78
C LYS A 70 -34.52 -27.24 3.28
N GLY A 71 -33.47 -27.17 2.43
CA GLY A 71 -33.61 -27.26 0.98
C GLY A 71 -34.62 -26.25 0.44
N ASP A 72 -35.55 -26.70 -0.42
CA ASP A 72 -36.59 -25.85 -1.02
C ASP A 72 -37.56 -25.19 -0.01
N LYS A 73 -37.53 -25.62 1.26
CA LYS A 73 -38.32 -25.01 2.34
C LYS A 73 -37.58 -23.87 3.06
N PHE A 74 -36.36 -23.56 2.66
CA PHE A 74 -35.61 -22.45 3.24
C PHE A 74 -36.21 -21.13 2.80
N VAL A 75 -36.51 -20.26 3.76
CA VAL A 75 -36.93 -18.88 3.53
C VAL A 75 -35.95 -17.99 4.28
N GLN A 76 -35.20 -17.20 3.54
CA GLN A 76 -34.28 -16.24 4.13
C GLN A 76 -35.02 -15.13 4.85
N ILE A 77 -34.61 -14.81 6.05
CA ILE A 77 -35.00 -13.56 6.72
C ILE A 77 -34.25 -12.45 6.02
N LYS A 78 -35.00 -11.49 5.44
CA LYS A 78 -34.38 -10.35 4.75
C LYS A 78 -34.18 -9.17 5.71
N TYR A 79 -33.01 -8.56 5.62
CA TYR A 79 -32.65 -7.35 6.35
C TYR A 79 -32.38 -6.21 5.37
N PRO A 80 -32.46 -4.93 5.81
CA PRO A 80 -32.07 -3.78 4.97
C PRO A 80 -30.63 -3.91 4.48
N LEU A 81 -30.36 -3.38 3.28
CA LEU A 81 -29.04 -3.33 2.67
C LEU A 81 -28.39 -1.96 2.92
N ASP A 82 -28.02 -1.70 4.17
CA ASP A 82 -27.34 -0.48 4.57
C ASP A 82 -25.83 -0.59 4.32
N THR A 83 -25.18 0.48 3.92
CA THR A 83 -23.73 0.49 3.62
C THR A 83 -22.88 0.37 4.88
N PHE A 84 -23.43 0.73 6.03
CA PHE A 84 -22.79 0.60 7.32
C PHE A 84 -23.86 0.42 8.40
N GLU A 85 -23.86 -0.76 9.03
CA GLU A 85 -24.79 -1.07 10.12
C GLU A 85 -24.00 -1.02 11.45
N THR A 86 -24.47 -0.19 12.36
CA THR A 86 -23.91 -0.04 13.71
C THR A 86 -24.66 -0.90 14.72
N LEU A 87 -24.03 -1.10 15.89
CA LEU A 87 -24.72 -1.72 17.01
C LEU A 87 -25.98 -0.92 17.40
N PRO A 88 -27.10 -1.59 17.65
CA PRO A 88 -28.28 -0.97 18.23
C PRO A 88 -27.96 -0.24 19.55
N LYS A 89 -28.68 0.82 19.87
CA LYS A 89 -28.46 1.60 21.10
C LYS A 89 -28.57 0.79 22.39
N ASP A 90 -29.34 -0.29 22.39
CA ASP A 90 -29.48 -1.23 23.51
C ASP A 90 -28.35 -2.29 23.56
N GLY A 91 -27.41 -2.26 22.63
CA GLY A 91 -26.27 -3.19 22.54
C GLY A 91 -26.66 -4.62 22.15
N LYS A 92 -27.91 -4.89 21.76
CA LYS A 92 -28.35 -6.23 21.36
C LYS A 92 -28.24 -6.42 19.86
N MET A 93 -27.38 -7.33 19.44
CA MET A 93 -27.27 -7.75 18.05
C MET A 93 -28.36 -8.75 17.69
N ASP A 94 -29.02 -8.54 16.55
CA ASP A 94 -29.89 -9.53 15.91
C ASP A 94 -29.15 -10.37 14.87
N GLY A 95 -29.88 -11.02 13.97
CA GLY A 95 -29.33 -11.89 12.95
C GLY A 95 -28.76 -11.22 11.70
N ARG A 96 -28.79 -9.84 11.60
CA ARG A 96 -28.31 -9.10 10.45
C ARG A 96 -26.79 -9.03 10.36
N PHE A 97 -26.28 -8.56 9.23
CA PHE A 97 -24.90 -8.16 9.06
C PHE A 97 -24.62 -6.87 9.84
N TYR A 98 -23.40 -6.72 10.38
CA TYR A 98 -22.90 -5.52 11.04
C TYR A 98 -21.57 -5.07 10.48
N GLY A 99 -21.31 -3.77 10.52
CA GLY A 99 -20.11 -3.13 9.99
C GLY A 99 -20.29 -2.64 8.56
N PHE A 100 -19.17 -2.34 7.89
CA PHE A 100 -19.17 -1.94 6.48
C PHE A 100 -19.40 -3.16 5.58
N LEU A 101 -20.04 -2.96 4.46
CA LEU A 101 -20.41 -3.99 3.48
C LEU A 101 -19.21 -4.81 2.92
N PHE A 102 -17.97 -4.38 3.15
CA PHE A 102 -16.73 -5.06 2.77
C PHE A 102 -15.95 -5.62 3.97
N GLN A 103 -16.59 -5.82 5.09
CA GLN A 103 -15.95 -6.25 6.35
C GLN A 103 -15.21 -7.59 6.22
N ASP A 104 -15.62 -8.46 5.30
CA ASP A 104 -14.97 -9.73 4.97
C ASP A 104 -13.48 -9.58 4.66
N THR A 105 -13.08 -8.43 4.13
CA THR A 105 -11.69 -8.20 3.72
C THR A 105 -10.72 -8.00 4.87
N ASP A 106 -11.20 -7.72 6.07
CA ASP A 106 -10.34 -7.63 7.26
C ASP A 106 -9.68 -8.98 7.54
N PHE A 107 -10.47 -10.08 7.49
CA PHE A 107 -9.94 -11.44 7.64
C PHE A 107 -9.02 -11.83 6.47
N THR A 108 -9.44 -11.57 5.24
CA THR A 108 -8.71 -12.07 4.07
C THR A 108 -7.34 -11.42 3.92
N LYS A 109 -7.18 -10.15 4.31
CA LYS A 109 -5.88 -9.48 4.42
C LYS A 109 -5.06 -9.99 5.61
N TRP A 110 -5.72 -10.28 6.74
CA TRP A 110 -5.05 -10.86 7.90
C TRP A 110 -4.47 -12.24 7.60
N VAL A 111 -5.22 -13.14 6.96
CA VAL A 111 -4.71 -14.48 6.61
C VAL A 111 -3.59 -14.42 5.58
N GLU A 112 -3.57 -13.40 4.72
CA GLU A 112 -2.46 -13.13 3.81
C GLU A 112 -1.18 -12.75 4.58
N ALA A 113 -1.29 -11.88 5.59
CA ALA A 113 -0.18 -11.54 6.48
C ALA A 113 0.33 -12.74 7.26
N VAL A 114 -0.58 -13.59 7.78
CA VAL A 114 -0.26 -14.87 8.43
C VAL A 114 0.52 -15.78 7.48
N ALA A 115 0.05 -15.95 6.25
CA ALA A 115 0.70 -16.79 5.25
C ALA A 115 2.15 -16.37 4.99
N TYR A 116 2.39 -15.07 4.80
CA TYR A 116 3.75 -14.55 4.60
C TYR A 116 4.62 -14.73 5.84
N SER A 117 4.06 -14.53 7.04
CA SER A 117 4.77 -14.80 8.29
C SER A 117 5.16 -16.26 8.43
N LEU A 118 4.23 -17.19 8.14
CA LEU A 118 4.49 -18.64 8.20
C LEU A 118 5.53 -19.10 7.18
N THR A 119 5.62 -18.44 6.01
CA THR A 119 6.65 -18.76 5.01
C THR A 119 8.06 -18.48 5.54
N GLN A 120 8.24 -17.43 6.34
CA GLN A 120 9.53 -17.05 6.92
C GLN A 120 9.79 -17.72 8.28
N HIS A 121 8.75 -17.89 9.08
CA HIS A 121 8.79 -18.38 10.46
C HIS A 121 7.65 -19.37 10.72
N PRO A 122 7.87 -20.66 10.55
CA PRO A 122 6.86 -21.69 10.87
C PRO A 122 6.36 -21.58 12.31
N ASP A 123 5.05 -21.45 12.49
CA ASP A 123 4.37 -21.31 13.77
C ASP A 123 3.10 -22.19 13.77
N PRO A 124 3.13 -23.40 14.37
CA PRO A 124 1.99 -24.32 14.35
C PRO A 124 0.73 -23.82 15.05
N GLU A 125 0.86 -22.95 16.08
CA GLU A 125 -0.30 -22.39 16.78
C GLU A 125 -0.98 -21.29 15.94
N LEU A 126 -0.20 -20.45 15.29
CA LEU A 126 -0.70 -19.45 14.37
C LEU A 126 -1.35 -20.12 13.14
N GLU A 127 -0.72 -21.15 12.58
CA GLU A 127 -1.26 -21.93 11.46
C GLU A 127 -2.59 -22.59 11.85
N LYS A 128 -2.68 -23.20 13.02
CA LYS A 128 -3.93 -23.78 13.54
C LYS A 128 -5.03 -22.72 13.70
N THR A 129 -4.70 -21.54 14.22
CA THR A 129 -5.66 -20.44 14.35
C THR A 129 -6.20 -20.01 12.99
N ALA A 130 -5.32 -19.92 11.99
CA ALA A 130 -5.70 -19.60 10.62
C ALA A 130 -6.58 -20.69 9.99
N ASP A 131 -6.26 -21.98 10.19
CA ASP A 131 -7.05 -23.11 9.71
C ASP A 131 -8.48 -23.08 10.28
N GLU A 132 -8.62 -22.88 11.59
CA GLU A 132 -9.94 -22.80 12.25
C GLU A 132 -10.76 -21.61 11.73
N ALA A 133 -10.11 -20.49 11.44
CA ALA A 133 -10.78 -19.33 10.85
C ALA A 133 -11.17 -19.58 9.38
N ILE A 134 -10.30 -20.21 8.60
CA ILE A 134 -10.57 -20.62 7.21
C ILE A 134 -11.77 -21.56 7.14
N GLU A 135 -11.88 -22.51 8.05
CA GLU A 135 -13.05 -23.40 8.13
C GLU A 135 -14.36 -22.60 8.33
N ALA A 136 -14.35 -21.59 9.21
CA ALA A 136 -15.53 -20.74 9.43
C ALA A 136 -15.88 -19.92 8.19
N VAL A 137 -14.89 -19.41 7.45
CA VAL A 137 -15.05 -18.66 6.20
C VAL A 137 -15.61 -19.57 5.09
N CYS A 138 -15.01 -20.74 4.88
CA CYS A 138 -15.46 -21.70 3.87
C CYS A 138 -16.85 -22.27 4.16
N ALA A 139 -17.23 -22.41 5.45
CA ALA A 139 -18.58 -22.83 5.85
C ALA A 139 -19.66 -21.82 5.43
N ALA A 140 -19.33 -20.54 5.23
CA ALA A 140 -20.23 -19.52 4.75
C ALA A 140 -20.47 -19.58 3.22
N GLN A 141 -19.63 -20.30 2.46
CA GLN A 141 -19.74 -20.35 1.01
C GLN A 141 -20.97 -21.15 0.55
N ARG A 142 -21.72 -20.59 -0.39
CA ARG A 142 -22.83 -21.25 -1.08
C ARG A 142 -22.33 -22.41 -1.94
N GLU A 143 -23.23 -23.34 -2.23
CA GLU A 143 -22.96 -24.50 -3.09
C GLU A 143 -22.55 -24.08 -4.52
N ASP A 144 -23.11 -22.99 -5.03
CA ASP A 144 -22.77 -22.43 -6.36
C ASP A 144 -21.46 -21.64 -6.39
N GLY A 145 -20.77 -21.50 -5.25
CA GLY A 145 -19.46 -20.87 -5.12
C GLY A 145 -19.49 -19.42 -4.63
N TYR A 146 -20.65 -18.76 -4.52
CA TYR A 146 -20.73 -17.39 -4.03
C TYR A 146 -20.31 -17.27 -2.55
N LEU A 147 -19.52 -16.22 -2.24
CA LEU A 147 -19.05 -15.97 -0.88
C LEU A 147 -18.86 -14.44 -0.66
N ASP A 148 -19.86 -13.83 -0.05
CA ASP A 148 -19.82 -12.46 0.47
C ASP A 148 -20.86 -12.39 1.60
N THR A 149 -20.40 -12.14 2.84
CA THR A 149 -21.26 -12.31 4.02
C THR A 149 -22.37 -11.26 4.10
N TYR A 150 -22.16 -10.08 3.49
CA TYR A 150 -23.15 -9.02 3.49
C TYR A 150 -24.46 -9.45 2.83
N TYR A 151 -24.40 -10.02 1.61
CA TYR A 151 -25.58 -10.51 0.93
C TYR A 151 -26.06 -11.86 1.46
N LEU A 152 -25.13 -12.74 1.83
CA LEU A 152 -25.48 -14.05 2.40
C LEU A 152 -26.34 -13.92 3.65
N ILE A 153 -26.09 -12.91 4.48
CA ILE A 153 -26.85 -12.65 5.70
C ILE A 153 -28.11 -11.83 5.41
N ASN A 154 -28.00 -10.74 4.65
CA ASN A 154 -29.08 -9.77 4.53
C ASN A 154 -30.11 -10.10 3.45
N ASP A 155 -29.72 -10.30 2.20
CA ASP A 155 -30.63 -10.61 1.09
C ASP A 155 -29.89 -11.19 -0.12
N GLN A 156 -29.97 -12.50 -0.31
CA GLN A 156 -29.29 -13.20 -1.41
C GLN A 156 -29.92 -12.96 -2.79
N ASP A 157 -31.15 -12.42 -2.86
CA ASP A 157 -31.77 -12.07 -4.15
C ASP A 157 -31.13 -10.82 -4.76
N MET A 158 -30.36 -10.07 -3.96
CA MET A 158 -29.71 -8.82 -4.36
C MET A 158 -28.26 -8.99 -4.82
N ILE A 159 -27.75 -10.23 -4.91
CA ILE A 159 -26.41 -10.53 -5.39
C ILE A 159 -26.17 -9.91 -6.78
N PHE A 160 -25.05 -9.19 -6.96
CA PHE A 160 -24.67 -8.48 -8.20
C PHE A 160 -25.73 -7.51 -8.74
N THR A 161 -26.49 -6.85 -7.87
CA THR A 161 -27.44 -5.82 -8.28
C THR A 161 -26.91 -4.39 -8.12
N ASN A 162 -25.80 -4.20 -7.42
CA ASN A 162 -25.15 -2.89 -7.25
C ASN A 162 -23.63 -3.06 -7.22
N LEU A 163 -23.02 -3.41 -8.34
CA LEU A 163 -21.57 -3.57 -8.46
C LEU A 163 -20.80 -2.26 -8.29
N LYS A 164 -21.44 -1.14 -8.64
CA LYS A 164 -20.81 0.19 -8.52
C LYS A 164 -20.44 0.55 -7.08
N ASP A 165 -21.37 0.36 -6.13
CA ASP A 165 -21.19 0.85 -4.76
C ASP A 165 -20.91 -0.28 -3.77
N ASN A 166 -21.45 -1.47 -4.03
CA ASN A 166 -21.24 -2.62 -3.17
C ASN A 166 -19.97 -3.38 -3.58
N HIS A 167 -19.30 -3.93 -2.59
CA HIS A 167 -17.88 -4.35 -2.69
C HIS A 167 -17.73 -5.87 -2.89
N GLU A 168 -18.69 -6.58 -3.52
CA GLU A 168 -18.62 -8.03 -3.71
C GLU A 168 -17.35 -8.48 -4.42
N LEU A 169 -16.97 -7.78 -5.52
CA LEU A 169 -15.77 -8.11 -6.28
C LEU A 169 -14.47 -7.65 -5.58
N TYR A 170 -14.56 -6.68 -4.68
CA TYR A 170 -13.47 -6.31 -3.77
C TYR A 170 -13.24 -7.39 -2.71
N CYS A 171 -14.33 -7.92 -2.12
CA CYS A 171 -14.27 -9.05 -1.19
C CYS A 171 -13.70 -10.29 -1.88
N PHE A 172 -14.14 -10.60 -3.11
CA PHE A 172 -13.56 -11.67 -3.92
C PHE A 172 -12.07 -11.48 -4.18
N GLY A 173 -11.64 -10.26 -4.54
CA GLY A 173 -10.25 -9.98 -4.83
C GLY A 173 -9.35 -10.25 -3.63
N HIS A 174 -9.70 -9.73 -2.45
CA HIS A 174 -8.93 -9.95 -1.23
C HIS A 174 -8.99 -11.41 -0.73
N LEU A 175 -10.13 -12.08 -0.91
CA LEU A 175 -10.23 -13.53 -0.65
C LEU A 175 -9.19 -14.29 -1.47
N THR A 176 -9.11 -13.99 -2.75
CA THR A 176 -8.20 -14.62 -3.70
C THR A 176 -6.73 -14.36 -3.35
N GLU A 177 -6.38 -13.13 -3.02
CA GLU A 177 -5.02 -12.76 -2.58
C GLU A 177 -4.60 -13.57 -1.34
N GLY A 178 -5.46 -13.60 -0.30
CA GLY A 178 -5.20 -14.37 0.92
C GLY A 178 -5.15 -15.88 0.67
N ALA A 179 -6.02 -16.40 -0.19
CA ALA A 179 -6.10 -17.82 -0.54
C ALA A 179 -4.84 -18.32 -1.26
N VAL A 180 -4.36 -17.55 -2.24
CA VAL A 180 -3.12 -17.88 -2.96
C VAL A 180 -1.93 -17.83 -2.01
N ALA A 181 -1.83 -16.78 -1.16
CA ALA A 181 -0.75 -16.67 -0.19
C ALA A 181 -0.73 -17.86 0.78
N TYR A 182 -1.88 -18.23 1.33
CA TYR A 182 -1.99 -19.33 2.30
C TYR A 182 -1.64 -20.67 1.69
N TYR A 183 -2.09 -20.93 0.44
CA TYR A 183 -1.69 -22.11 -0.31
C TYR A 183 -0.19 -22.16 -0.58
N GLN A 184 0.42 -21.05 -1.00
CA GLN A 184 1.86 -20.99 -1.25
C GLN A 184 2.69 -21.22 0.00
N ALA A 185 2.21 -20.78 1.17
CA ALA A 185 2.89 -20.93 2.44
C ALA A 185 2.76 -22.34 3.05
N THR A 186 1.58 -22.97 2.94
CA THR A 186 1.24 -24.17 3.69
C THR A 186 0.96 -25.40 2.83
N GLY A 187 0.68 -25.21 1.54
CA GLY A 187 0.18 -26.27 0.64
C GLY A 187 -1.30 -26.63 0.85
N LYS A 188 -2.00 -25.98 1.80
CA LYS A 188 -3.42 -26.27 2.10
C LYS A 188 -4.31 -25.49 1.11
N ASP A 189 -5.18 -26.20 0.42
CA ASP A 189 -5.94 -25.67 -0.72
C ASP A 189 -7.42 -25.35 -0.42
N HIS A 190 -7.88 -25.46 0.83
CA HIS A 190 -9.30 -25.29 1.16
C HIS A 190 -9.80 -23.89 0.84
N LEU A 191 -9.06 -22.83 1.26
CA LEU A 191 -9.40 -21.45 0.94
C LEU A 191 -9.19 -21.13 -0.55
N LEU A 192 -8.15 -21.70 -1.19
CA LEU A 192 -7.90 -21.57 -2.62
C LEU A 192 -9.08 -22.10 -3.44
N LYS A 193 -9.56 -23.31 -3.13
CA LYS A 193 -10.74 -23.88 -3.80
C LYS A 193 -12.00 -23.04 -3.59
N ALA A 194 -12.15 -22.39 -2.44
CA ALA A 194 -13.25 -21.47 -2.22
C ALA A 194 -13.14 -20.23 -3.13
N ALA A 195 -11.94 -19.67 -3.28
CA ALA A 195 -11.69 -18.54 -4.21
C ALA A 195 -11.91 -18.95 -5.66
N GLU A 196 -11.43 -20.13 -6.09
CA GLU A 196 -11.64 -20.66 -7.45
C GLU A 196 -13.13 -20.83 -7.77
N ARG A 197 -13.92 -21.43 -6.85
CA ARG A 197 -15.38 -21.56 -7.04
C ARG A 197 -16.07 -20.20 -7.11
N PHE A 198 -15.62 -19.21 -6.34
CA PHE A 198 -16.19 -17.88 -6.41
C PHE A 198 -15.81 -17.19 -7.75
N ALA A 199 -14.58 -17.36 -8.24
CA ALA A 199 -14.19 -16.89 -9.58
C ALA A 199 -15.06 -17.52 -10.67
N ASP A 200 -15.33 -18.82 -10.61
CA ASP A 200 -16.21 -19.52 -11.55
C ASP A 200 -17.67 -19.02 -11.48
N PHE A 201 -18.19 -18.74 -10.26
CA PHE A 201 -19.49 -18.10 -10.09
C PHE A 201 -19.52 -16.72 -10.75
N ILE A 202 -18.54 -15.87 -10.50
CA ILE A 202 -18.42 -14.54 -11.12
C ILE A 202 -18.40 -14.67 -12.65
N ALA A 203 -17.55 -15.54 -13.21
CA ALA A 203 -17.46 -15.79 -14.64
C ALA A 203 -18.76 -16.29 -15.24
N SER A 204 -19.61 -16.99 -14.45
CA SER A 204 -20.94 -17.43 -14.90
C SER A 204 -21.96 -16.30 -15.00
N LYS A 205 -21.77 -15.19 -14.29
CA LYS A 205 -22.72 -14.07 -14.16
C LYS A 205 -22.28 -12.81 -14.91
N LEU A 206 -20.98 -12.57 -15.01
CA LEU A 206 -20.40 -11.36 -15.61
C LEU A 206 -19.68 -11.72 -16.92
N GLY A 207 -19.72 -10.82 -17.89
CA GLY A 207 -19.10 -11.01 -19.19
C GLY A 207 -20.08 -10.72 -20.34
N HIS A 208 -19.60 -11.01 -21.55
CA HIS A 208 -20.44 -11.01 -22.74
C HIS A 208 -21.05 -12.41 -22.94
N GLY A 209 -22.32 -12.46 -23.30
CA GLY A 209 -23.05 -13.70 -23.57
C GLY A 209 -24.46 -13.71 -23.01
N GLU A 210 -25.23 -14.72 -23.41
CA GLU A 210 -26.62 -14.85 -22.98
C GLU A 210 -26.73 -15.04 -21.45
N GLY A 211 -27.56 -14.21 -20.81
CA GLY A 211 -27.80 -14.26 -19.36
C GLY A 211 -26.71 -13.63 -18.50
N LYS A 212 -25.63 -13.09 -19.07
CA LYS A 212 -24.57 -12.39 -18.33
C LYS A 212 -24.80 -10.88 -18.32
N LYS A 213 -24.27 -10.22 -17.28
CA LYS A 213 -24.22 -8.76 -17.15
C LYS A 213 -22.84 -8.28 -17.62
N ALA A 214 -22.80 -7.17 -18.38
CA ALA A 214 -21.53 -6.54 -18.79
C ALA A 214 -20.89 -5.73 -17.64
N GLY A 215 -20.97 -6.24 -16.41
CA GLY A 215 -20.52 -5.60 -15.20
C GLY A 215 -19.02 -5.77 -14.94
N TYR A 216 -18.46 -4.85 -14.17
CA TYR A 216 -17.08 -4.85 -13.69
C TYR A 216 -17.02 -4.29 -12.26
N PRO A 217 -15.87 -4.51 -11.52
CA PRO A 217 -15.76 -4.09 -10.13
C PRO A 217 -16.00 -2.60 -9.92
N GLY A 218 -16.78 -2.24 -8.91
CA GLY A 218 -16.92 -0.85 -8.48
C GLY A 218 -15.70 -0.39 -7.67
N HIS A 219 -15.13 -1.28 -6.87
CA HIS A 219 -13.81 -1.13 -6.26
C HIS A 219 -12.90 -2.22 -6.83
N GLU A 220 -11.82 -1.80 -7.43
CA GLU A 220 -10.84 -2.63 -8.10
C GLU A 220 -9.98 -3.40 -7.08
N ILE A 221 -9.58 -4.56 -7.43
CA ILE A 221 -8.59 -5.52 -6.95
C ILE A 221 -8.80 -6.89 -7.62
N ALA A 222 -10.04 -7.19 -8.04
CA ALA A 222 -10.34 -8.46 -8.68
C ALA A 222 -9.45 -8.71 -9.88
N GLU A 223 -9.08 -7.67 -10.62
CA GLU A 223 -8.22 -7.74 -11.80
C GLU A 223 -6.84 -8.30 -11.45
N MET A 224 -6.16 -7.73 -10.45
CA MET A 224 -4.83 -8.22 -10.05
C MET A 224 -4.88 -9.56 -9.32
N ALA A 225 -5.95 -9.82 -8.58
CA ALA A 225 -6.14 -11.09 -7.86
C ALA A 225 -6.37 -12.27 -8.84
N LEU A 226 -7.14 -12.03 -9.90
CA LEU A 226 -7.32 -13.00 -10.99
C LEU A 226 -6.01 -13.30 -11.71
N MET A 227 -5.16 -12.30 -11.92
CA MET A 227 -3.83 -12.50 -12.48
C MET A 227 -2.95 -13.35 -11.57
N ARG A 228 -3.08 -13.18 -10.25
CA ARG A 228 -2.36 -14.02 -9.28
C ARG A 228 -2.84 -15.48 -9.31
N LEU A 229 -4.16 -15.71 -9.50
CA LEU A 229 -4.70 -17.06 -9.75
C LEU A 229 -4.16 -17.64 -11.07
N TYR A 230 -4.11 -16.83 -12.14
CA TYR A 230 -3.54 -17.24 -13.40
C TYR A 230 -2.07 -17.63 -13.28
N ASP A 231 -1.25 -16.82 -12.62
CA ASP A 231 0.17 -17.11 -12.42
C ASP A 231 0.40 -18.39 -11.57
N LEU A 232 -0.52 -18.71 -10.64
CA LEU A 232 -0.45 -19.91 -9.82
C LEU A 232 -0.90 -21.17 -10.57
N THR A 233 -2.02 -21.08 -11.30
CA THR A 233 -2.72 -22.26 -11.86
C THR A 233 -2.47 -22.49 -13.33
N GLY A 234 -2.09 -21.47 -14.08
CA GLY A 234 -2.01 -21.48 -15.55
C GLY A 234 -3.37 -21.50 -16.26
N GLU A 235 -4.49 -21.38 -15.52
CA GLU A 235 -5.84 -21.46 -16.08
C GLU A 235 -6.23 -20.17 -16.82
N GLN A 236 -6.32 -20.26 -18.15
CA GLN A 236 -6.58 -19.12 -19.04
C GLN A 236 -7.84 -18.33 -18.67
N LYS A 237 -8.86 -18.99 -18.12
CA LYS A 237 -10.13 -18.35 -17.72
C LYS A 237 -9.95 -17.17 -16.76
N TYR A 238 -8.92 -17.19 -15.91
CA TYR A 238 -8.64 -16.10 -14.95
C TYR A 238 -8.04 -14.88 -15.64
N LEU A 239 -7.10 -15.09 -16.56
CA LEU A 239 -6.58 -14.02 -17.42
C LEU A 239 -7.68 -13.41 -18.29
N ASP A 240 -8.54 -14.23 -18.87
CA ASP A 240 -9.65 -13.77 -19.70
C ASP A 240 -10.64 -12.91 -18.90
N LEU A 241 -10.96 -13.30 -17.67
CA LEU A 241 -11.86 -12.53 -16.79
C LEU A 241 -11.21 -11.22 -16.33
N ALA A 242 -9.93 -11.23 -15.95
CA ALA A 242 -9.19 -10.01 -15.59
C ALA A 242 -9.15 -9.02 -16.75
N LYS A 243 -8.79 -9.51 -17.94
CA LYS A 243 -8.77 -8.72 -19.17
C LYS A 243 -10.15 -8.16 -19.51
N TYR A 244 -11.21 -8.96 -19.35
CA TYR A 244 -12.58 -8.52 -19.58
C TYR A 244 -12.93 -7.33 -18.66
N PHE A 245 -12.65 -7.38 -17.36
CA PHE A 245 -12.94 -6.28 -16.44
C PHE A 245 -12.20 -4.99 -16.82
N ILE A 246 -10.95 -5.11 -17.28
CA ILE A 246 -10.14 -3.98 -17.72
C ILE A 246 -10.69 -3.39 -19.03
N ASP A 247 -10.99 -4.22 -20.01
CA ASP A 247 -11.41 -3.79 -21.34
C ASP A 247 -12.84 -3.21 -21.35
N GLU A 248 -13.73 -3.74 -20.49
CA GLU A 248 -15.12 -3.27 -20.39
C GLU A 248 -15.22 -1.95 -19.62
N ARG A 249 -14.30 -1.69 -18.70
CA ARG A 249 -14.31 -0.50 -17.86
C ARG A 249 -14.30 0.79 -18.68
N GLY A 250 -15.31 1.65 -18.44
CA GLY A 250 -15.43 2.95 -19.09
C GLY A 250 -15.95 2.92 -20.52
N THR A 251 -16.35 1.74 -21.02
CA THR A 251 -17.04 1.64 -22.32
C THR A 251 -18.46 2.21 -22.22
N LYS A 252 -18.96 2.74 -23.34
CA LYS A 252 -20.34 3.27 -23.42
C LYS A 252 -21.24 2.32 -24.21
N PRO A 253 -22.52 2.12 -23.79
CA PRO A 253 -23.17 2.72 -22.63
C PRO A 253 -22.54 2.24 -21.33
N TYR A 254 -22.36 3.13 -20.35
CA TYR A 254 -21.76 2.77 -19.07
C TYR A 254 -22.58 1.68 -18.36
N TYR A 255 -21.92 0.61 -17.92
CA TYR A 255 -22.60 -0.45 -17.16
C TYR A 255 -23.31 0.08 -15.91
N TYR A 256 -22.69 1.02 -15.19
CA TYR A 256 -23.30 1.61 -13.99
C TYR A 256 -24.54 2.45 -14.26
N ASP A 257 -24.70 3.01 -15.47
CA ASP A 257 -25.97 3.61 -15.90
C ASP A 257 -27.03 2.53 -16.18
N ILE A 258 -26.64 1.44 -16.86
CA ILE A 258 -27.53 0.29 -17.12
C ILE A 258 -28.02 -0.33 -15.81
N GLU A 259 -27.12 -0.57 -14.86
CA GLU A 259 -27.42 -1.12 -13.54
C GLU A 259 -28.45 -0.29 -12.76
N ARG A 260 -28.48 1.02 -12.97
CA ARG A 260 -29.33 1.98 -12.28
C ARG A 260 -30.55 2.46 -13.10
N GLY A 261 -30.70 1.93 -14.31
CA GLY A 261 -31.75 2.39 -15.23
C GLY A 261 -31.56 3.85 -15.66
N LEU A 262 -30.32 4.33 -15.74
CA LEU A 262 -29.96 5.69 -16.17
C LEU A 262 -29.48 5.69 -17.61
N THR A 263 -29.47 6.88 -18.22
CA THR A 263 -28.87 7.14 -19.52
C THR A 263 -27.85 8.28 -19.39
N CYS A 264 -26.72 8.16 -20.08
CA CYS A 264 -25.69 9.19 -20.13
C CYS A 264 -25.94 10.09 -21.35
N PRO A 265 -26.09 11.42 -21.19
CA PRO A 265 -26.14 12.35 -22.32
C PRO A 265 -24.90 12.25 -23.20
N GLU A 266 -25.08 12.57 -24.50
CA GLU A 266 -23.96 12.58 -25.44
C GLU A 266 -22.90 13.60 -25.01
N GLY A 267 -21.62 13.17 -25.01
CA GLY A 267 -20.48 13.99 -24.61
C GLY A 267 -20.24 14.11 -23.11
N GLU A 268 -21.19 13.65 -22.26
CA GLU A 268 -20.96 13.62 -20.81
C GLU A 268 -20.06 12.46 -20.41
N GLU A 269 -19.16 12.69 -19.44
CA GLU A 269 -18.33 11.68 -18.78
C GLU A 269 -18.74 11.56 -17.31
N ARG A 270 -18.87 10.31 -16.85
CA ARG A 270 -19.24 9.95 -15.48
C ARG A 270 -18.29 8.91 -14.95
N TYR A 271 -18.34 8.68 -13.63
CA TYR A 271 -17.65 7.56 -12.99
C TYR A 271 -16.11 7.67 -12.96
N SER A 272 -15.56 8.89 -13.01
CA SER A 272 -14.14 9.13 -12.73
C SER A 272 -13.71 8.62 -11.36
N TYR A 273 -14.63 8.69 -10.38
CA TYR A 273 -14.43 8.14 -9.03
C TYR A 273 -14.06 6.63 -9.05
N ASN A 274 -14.64 5.88 -10.00
CA ASN A 274 -14.42 4.45 -10.19
C ASN A 274 -13.48 4.14 -11.36
N GLN A 275 -12.66 5.09 -11.83
CA GLN A 275 -11.78 4.97 -13.00
C GLN A 275 -12.51 4.46 -14.26
N ALA A 276 -13.81 4.77 -14.40
CA ALA A 276 -14.71 4.26 -15.46
C ALA A 276 -15.33 5.36 -16.33
N ASN A 277 -14.75 6.56 -16.35
CA ASN A 277 -15.20 7.69 -17.16
C ASN A 277 -14.85 7.51 -18.66
N ARG A 278 -13.76 6.83 -18.95
CA ARG A 278 -13.29 6.46 -20.30
C ARG A 278 -12.69 5.07 -20.27
N PRO A 279 -12.61 4.36 -21.41
CA PRO A 279 -11.81 3.15 -21.53
C PRO A 279 -10.39 3.40 -21.04
N VAL A 280 -9.80 2.45 -20.31
CA VAL A 280 -8.51 2.64 -19.61
C VAL A 280 -7.38 3.10 -20.53
N ARG A 281 -7.37 2.65 -21.80
CA ARG A 281 -6.37 3.06 -22.81
C ARG A 281 -6.54 4.49 -23.32
N GLN A 282 -7.62 5.18 -22.94
CA GLN A 282 -7.91 6.57 -23.30
C GLN A 282 -7.75 7.52 -22.09
N GLN A 283 -7.44 6.98 -20.91
CA GLN A 283 -7.20 7.78 -19.73
C GLN A 283 -5.79 8.37 -19.78
N ASP A 284 -5.69 9.67 -19.59
CA ASP A 284 -4.45 10.45 -19.66
C ASP A 284 -4.10 11.14 -18.33
N GLU A 285 -5.02 11.06 -17.35
CA GLU A 285 -4.89 11.63 -16.01
C GLU A 285 -5.45 10.67 -14.96
N VAL A 286 -4.75 10.54 -13.84
CA VAL A 286 -5.27 9.80 -12.68
C VAL A 286 -6.35 10.60 -11.98
N GLN A 287 -7.49 9.98 -11.72
CA GLN A 287 -8.68 10.61 -11.14
C GLN A 287 -9.38 9.66 -10.18
N GLY A 288 -10.25 10.23 -9.35
CA GLY A 288 -11.10 9.48 -8.44
C GLY A 288 -10.36 8.88 -7.26
N HIS A 289 -10.90 7.82 -6.70
CA HIS A 289 -10.39 7.18 -5.49
C HIS A 289 -8.99 6.59 -5.71
N SER A 290 -8.03 6.97 -4.87
CA SER A 290 -6.62 6.68 -5.09
C SER A 290 -6.28 5.18 -4.97
N VAL A 291 -6.86 4.45 -4.02
CA VAL A 291 -6.62 3.00 -3.86
C VAL A 291 -7.18 2.22 -5.04
N ARG A 292 -8.41 2.54 -5.47
CA ARG A 292 -9.02 1.92 -6.66
C ARG A 292 -8.14 2.07 -7.88
N ALA A 293 -7.62 3.28 -8.11
CA ALA A 293 -6.74 3.59 -9.22
C ALA A 293 -5.48 2.71 -9.23
N VAL A 294 -4.71 2.69 -8.15
CA VAL A 294 -3.45 1.92 -8.12
C VAL A 294 -3.65 0.41 -8.12
N TYR A 295 -4.79 -0.08 -7.63
CA TYR A 295 -5.15 -1.50 -7.75
C TYR A 295 -5.52 -1.87 -9.19
N LEU A 296 -6.32 -1.03 -9.86
CA LEU A 296 -6.60 -1.19 -11.29
C LEU A 296 -5.32 -1.19 -12.12
N TYR A 297 -4.45 -0.19 -11.91
CA TYR A 297 -3.20 -0.05 -12.68
C TYR A 297 -2.24 -1.23 -12.43
N SER A 298 -2.27 -1.80 -11.23
CA SER A 298 -1.57 -3.05 -10.93
C SER A 298 -2.08 -4.21 -11.78
N GLY A 299 -3.40 -4.41 -11.84
CA GLY A 299 -4.01 -5.43 -12.71
C GLY A 299 -3.78 -5.17 -14.20
N MET A 300 -3.81 -3.89 -14.63
CA MET A 300 -3.49 -3.50 -16.00
C MET A 300 -2.06 -3.88 -16.39
N ALA A 301 -1.09 -3.63 -15.51
CA ALA A 301 0.32 -3.99 -15.74
C ALA A 301 0.50 -5.51 -15.83
N ASP A 302 -0.15 -6.28 -14.96
CA ASP A 302 -0.12 -7.75 -15.00
C ASP A 302 -0.70 -8.29 -16.32
N VAL A 303 -1.88 -7.80 -16.75
CA VAL A 303 -2.51 -8.20 -18.01
C VAL A 303 -1.67 -7.75 -19.21
N ALA A 304 -1.09 -6.53 -19.18
CA ALA A 304 -0.20 -6.06 -20.24
C ALA A 304 1.01 -6.98 -20.41
N ARG A 305 1.63 -7.42 -19.30
CA ARG A 305 2.76 -8.35 -19.29
C ARG A 305 2.35 -9.71 -19.84
N ALA A 306 1.26 -10.28 -19.35
CA ALA A 306 0.81 -11.62 -19.75
C ALA A 306 0.35 -11.70 -21.21
N THR A 307 -0.30 -10.66 -21.72
CA THR A 307 -0.81 -10.60 -23.12
C THR A 307 0.12 -9.88 -24.09
N GLN A 308 1.20 -9.27 -23.61
CA GLN A 308 2.12 -8.41 -24.39
C GLN A 308 1.39 -7.24 -25.08
N ASP A 309 0.36 -6.71 -24.44
CA ASP A 309 -0.42 -5.58 -24.95
C ASP A 309 0.32 -4.25 -24.73
N GLU A 310 1.01 -3.77 -25.78
CA GLU A 310 1.74 -2.50 -25.75
C GLU A 310 0.82 -1.29 -25.52
N SER A 311 -0.43 -1.36 -25.95
CA SER A 311 -1.38 -0.27 -25.76
C SER A 311 -1.79 -0.13 -24.30
N LEU A 312 -1.91 -1.24 -23.60
CA LEU A 312 -2.22 -1.27 -22.17
C LEU A 312 -0.99 -0.84 -21.34
N LEU A 313 0.21 -1.28 -21.71
CA LEU A 313 1.46 -0.80 -21.09
C LEU A 313 1.59 0.70 -21.25
N LYS A 314 1.31 1.24 -22.43
CA LYS A 314 1.35 2.69 -22.68
C LYS A 314 0.39 3.45 -21.79
N ALA A 315 -0.80 2.91 -21.53
CA ALA A 315 -1.74 3.50 -20.57
C ALA A 315 -1.17 3.50 -19.15
N CYS A 316 -0.57 2.39 -18.70
CA CYS A 316 0.11 2.31 -17.40
C CYS A 316 1.21 3.37 -17.26
N GLU A 317 2.09 3.52 -18.27
CA GLU A 317 3.16 4.53 -18.26
C GLU A 317 2.60 5.96 -18.24
N THR A 318 1.53 6.24 -18.98
CA THR A 318 0.88 7.56 -19.02
C THR A 318 0.32 7.92 -17.63
N LEU A 319 -0.40 6.99 -17.01
CA LEU A 319 -0.99 7.19 -15.69
C LEU A 319 0.08 7.25 -14.58
N TRP A 320 1.13 6.44 -14.69
CA TRP A 320 2.30 6.53 -13.82
C TRP A 320 2.92 7.93 -13.85
N ASN A 321 3.22 8.44 -15.05
CA ASN A 321 3.84 9.75 -15.21
C ASN A 321 2.98 10.88 -14.61
N ASN A 322 1.66 10.87 -14.85
CA ASN A 322 0.77 11.87 -14.26
C ASN A 322 0.74 11.76 -12.73
N MET A 323 0.61 10.54 -12.20
CA MET A 323 0.53 10.30 -10.76
C MET A 323 1.82 10.72 -10.04
N VAL A 324 2.96 10.22 -10.48
CA VAL A 324 4.24 10.39 -9.77
C VAL A 324 4.78 11.81 -9.90
N HIS A 325 4.66 12.44 -11.08
CA HIS A 325 5.25 13.75 -11.31
C HIS A 325 4.32 14.94 -11.03
N GLN A 326 3.02 14.70 -10.78
CA GLN A 326 2.06 15.79 -10.62
C GLN A 326 1.11 15.64 -9.42
N LYS A 327 1.02 14.46 -8.78
CA LYS A 327 0.01 14.19 -7.73
C LYS A 327 0.53 13.37 -6.54
N MET A 328 1.83 13.05 -6.50
CA MET A 328 2.45 12.31 -5.39
C MET A 328 3.08 13.27 -4.39
N TYR A 329 2.85 13.03 -3.12
CA TYR A 329 3.50 13.74 -2.02
C TYR A 329 4.97 13.32 -1.84
N VAL A 330 5.76 14.17 -1.20
CA VAL A 330 7.19 13.92 -0.92
C VAL A 330 7.44 12.66 -0.07
N THR A 331 6.42 12.16 0.62
CA THR A 331 6.43 10.93 1.42
C THR A 331 6.03 9.67 0.62
N GLY A 332 5.79 9.77 -0.68
CA GLY A 332 5.24 8.67 -1.47
C GLY A 332 3.74 8.42 -1.25
N GLY A 333 3.06 9.33 -0.53
CA GLY A 333 1.60 9.31 -0.38
C GLY A 333 0.91 9.81 -1.64
N ILE A 334 -0.30 9.33 -1.90
CA ILE A 334 -1.18 9.78 -2.99
C ILE A 334 -2.61 9.92 -2.52
N GLY A 335 -3.39 10.78 -3.17
CA GLY A 335 -4.74 11.13 -2.76
C GLY A 335 -4.77 12.41 -1.91
N ALA A 336 -5.16 13.53 -2.53
CA ALA A 336 -5.07 14.87 -1.93
C ALA A 336 -6.29 15.24 -1.10
N THR A 337 -7.46 14.65 -1.38
CA THR A 337 -8.73 15.02 -0.74
C THR A 337 -9.40 13.86 -0.03
N HIS A 338 -9.99 14.14 1.15
CA HIS A 338 -10.83 13.20 1.87
C HIS A 338 -12.19 12.99 1.20
N ILE A 339 -12.63 13.92 0.35
CA ILE A 339 -13.89 13.76 -0.40
C ILE A 339 -13.67 12.70 -1.46
N GLY A 340 -14.22 11.52 -1.20
CA GLY A 340 -14.04 10.36 -2.05
C GLY A 340 -12.66 9.73 -1.98
N GLU A 341 -11.81 10.06 -0.99
CA GLU A 341 -10.47 9.45 -0.81
C GLU A 341 -9.63 9.54 -2.08
N ALA A 342 -9.67 10.72 -2.74
CA ALA A 342 -9.42 10.86 -4.16
C ALA A 342 -8.21 11.72 -4.50
N PHE A 343 -7.74 11.55 -5.74
CA PHE A 343 -6.87 12.53 -6.39
C PHE A 343 -7.62 13.85 -6.60
N SER A 344 -6.88 14.95 -6.50
CA SER A 344 -7.31 16.28 -6.94
C SER A 344 -6.71 16.61 -8.31
N PHE A 345 -6.78 17.88 -8.74
CA PHE A 345 -6.12 18.32 -9.96
C PHE A 345 -4.57 18.34 -9.82
N ASN A 346 -3.86 18.45 -10.94
CA ASN A 346 -2.40 18.42 -10.96
C ASN A 346 -1.79 19.52 -10.09
N TYR A 347 -0.78 19.15 -9.27
CA TYR A 347 -0.06 20.02 -8.33
C TYR A 347 -0.89 20.55 -7.14
N ASP A 348 -2.07 20.00 -6.90
CA ASP A 348 -2.88 20.29 -5.72
C ASP A 348 -2.53 19.28 -4.61
N LEU A 349 -1.62 19.67 -3.73
CA LEU A 349 -1.05 18.85 -2.67
C LEU A 349 -1.12 19.56 -1.32
N PRO A 350 -2.33 19.71 -0.74
CA PRO A 350 -2.49 20.33 0.57
C PRO A 350 -1.81 19.48 1.65
N ASN A 351 -1.17 20.14 2.64
CA ASN A 351 -0.39 19.45 3.67
C ASN A 351 -1.25 19.00 4.85
N ASP A 352 -2.14 19.86 5.33
CA ASP A 352 -2.92 19.69 6.57
C ASP A 352 -4.31 19.03 6.35
N THR A 353 -4.70 18.85 5.09
CA THR A 353 -5.91 18.12 4.67
C THR A 353 -5.59 16.96 3.73
N ALA A 354 -4.30 16.68 3.51
CA ALA A 354 -3.87 15.53 2.72
C ALA A 354 -4.57 14.26 3.21
N TYR A 355 -5.17 13.51 2.31
CA TYR A 355 -5.69 12.19 2.67
C TYR A 355 -4.55 11.18 2.73
N ALA A 356 -3.78 11.05 1.67
CA ALA A 356 -2.58 10.21 1.60
C ALA A 356 -2.77 8.89 2.36
N GLU A 357 -3.80 8.14 1.96
CA GLU A 357 -4.22 6.90 2.62
C GLU A 357 -3.08 5.88 2.65
N THR A 358 -2.92 5.18 3.77
CA THR A 358 -1.93 4.10 3.91
C THR A 358 -2.11 3.04 2.81
N CYS A 359 -3.36 2.64 2.50
CA CYS A 359 -3.63 1.68 1.42
C CYS A 359 -3.24 2.21 0.04
N ALA A 360 -3.33 3.52 -0.19
CA ALA A 360 -2.93 4.12 -1.46
C ALA A 360 -1.41 4.08 -1.65
N SER A 361 -0.63 4.37 -0.61
CA SER A 361 0.83 4.20 -0.61
C SER A 361 1.22 2.73 -0.85
N ILE A 362 0.52 1.78 -0.23
CA ILE A 362 0.71 0.34 -0.45
C ILE A 362 0.39 -0.05 -1.90
N GLY A 363 -0.75 0.43 -2.43
CA GLY A 363 -1.13 0.15 -3.81
C GLY A 363 -0.14 0.74 -4.83
N LEU A 364 0.48 1.90 -4.51
CA LEU A 364 1.56 2.46 -5.31
C LEU A 364 2.80 1.53 -5.33
N VAL A 365 3.15 0.93 -4.18
CA VAL A 365 4.20 -0.11 -4.11
C VAL A 365 3.86 -1.32 -5.00
N PHE A 366 2.60 -1.75 -5.00
CA PHE A 366 2.16 -2.87 -5.84
C PHE A 366 2.25 -2.55 -7.34
N PHE A 367 1.86 -1.35 -7.73
CA PHE A 367 1.96 -0.90 -9.11
C PHE A 367 3.42 -0.74 -9.55
N ALA A 368 4.27 -0.11 -8.74
CA ALA A 368 5.69 0.05 -9.00
C ALA A 368 6.40 -1.29 -9.23
N ARG A 369 6.13 -2.29 -8.37
CA ARG A 369 6.68 -3.64 -8.52
C ARG A 369 6.31 -4.27 -9.87
N ARG A 370 5.04 -4.16 -10.29
CA ARG A 370 4.58 -4.74 -11.56
C ARG A 370 5.20 -4.08 -12.76
N MET A 371 5.43 -2.77 -12.69
CA MET A 371 6.18 -2.06 -13.72
C MET A 371 7.64 -2.52 -13.78
N LEU A 372 8.28 -2.82 -12.62
CA LEU A 372 9.62 -3.42 -12.56
C LEU A 372 9.68 -4.82 -13.18
N GLU A 373 8.63 -5.62 -13.05
CA GLU A 373 8.54 -6.95 -13.68
C GLU A 373 8.50 -6.87 -15.21
N ILE A 374 8.02 -5.76 -15.77
CA ILE A 374 8.01 -5.50 -17.22
C ILE A 374 9.33 -4.89 -17.67
N GLN A 375 9.84 -3.91 -16.93
CA GLN A 375 11.09 -3.22 -17.24
C GLN A 375 11.73 -2.67 -15.98
N ALA A 376 12.99 -3.02 -15.74
CA ALA A 376 13.79 -2.47 -14.64
C ALA A 376 14.20 -1.02 -14.94
N LYS A 377 13.40 -0.05 -14.48
CA LYS A 377 13.71 1.38 -14.43
C LYS A 377 13.86 1.80 -12.98
N ALA A 378 14.95 2.51 -12.63
CA ALA A 378 15.21 2.91 -11.24
C ALA A 378 14.08 3.75 -10.64
N GLU A 379 13.40 4.57 -11.44
CA GLU A 379 12.28 5.40 -10.99
C GLU A 379 11.17 4.58 -10.32
N TYR A 380 10.82 3.41 -10.85
CA TYR A 380 9.80 2.54 -10.24
C TYR A 380 10.26 2.07 -8.86
N ALA A 381 11.51 1.67 -8.73
CA ALA A 381 12.08 1.23 -7.45
C ALA A 381 12.30 2.39 -6.47
N ASP A 382 12.63 3.59 -6.95
CA ASP A 382 12.75 4.80 -6.12
C ASP A 382 11.42 5.21 -5.49
N VAL A 383 10.33 5.15 -6.26
CA VAL A 383 8.97 5.43 -5.76
C VAL A 383 8.51 4.33 -4.79
N MET A 384 8.80 3.08 -5.10
CA MET A 384 8.53 1.94 -4.20
C MET A 384 9.25 2.09 -2.86
N GLU A 385 10.54 2.41 -2.89
CA GLU A 385 11.35 2.66 -1.70
C GLU A 385 10.82 3.84 -0.89
N LEU A 386 10.54 4.97 -1.55
CA LEU A 386 10.00 6.17 -0.91
C LEU A 386 8.67 5.89 -0.19
N ALA A 387 7.75 5.22 -0.85
CA ALA A 387 6.46 4.87 -0.27
C ALA A 387 6.61 3.92 0.92
N LEU A 388 7.46 2.88 0.81
CA LEU A 388 7.68 1.90 1.88
C LEU A 388 8.25 2.56 3.14
N TYR A 389 9.35 3.31 3.04
CA TYR A 389 10.02 3.90 4.21
C TYR A 389 9.27 5.09 4.83
N ASN A 390 8.28 5.66 4.16
CA ASN A 390 7.58 6.84 4.66
C ASN A 390 6.06 6.61 4.77
N GLY A 391 5.31 6.67 3.67
CA GLY A 391 3.84 6.61 3.69
C GLY A 391 3.27 5.29 4.22
N VAL A 392 3.93 4.16 3.95
CA VAL A 392 3.50 2.83 4.42
C VAL A 392 3.80 2.67 5.91
N LEU A 393 5.07 2.81 6.32
CA LEU A 393 5.46 2.60 7.73
C LEU A 393 4.83 3.61 8.68
N SER A 394 4.54 4.86 8.23
CA SER A 394 3.79 5.84 9.01
C SER A 394 2.41 5.34 9.44
N GLY A 395 1.81 4.41 8.70
CA GLY A 395 0.52 3.81 9.02
C GLY A 395 0.48 3.00 10.31
N MET A 396 1.61 2.67 10.93
CA MET A 396 1.72 1.82 12.11
C MET A 396 2.50 2.52 13.23
N ALA A 397 2.07 2.37 14.47
CA ALA A 397 2.86 2.78 15.64
C ALA A 397 4.05 1.86 15.85
N LEU A 398 5.11 2.35 16.52
CA LEU A 398 6.32 1.57 16.81
C LEU A 398 6.06 0.37 17.74
N ASP A 399 4.92 0.33 18.44
CA ASP A 399 4.48 -0.82 19.24
C ASP A 399 3.55 -1.80 18.48
N GLY A 400 3.20 -1.50 17.22
CA GLY A 400 2.34 -2.34 16.39
C GLY A 400 0.85 -2.39 16.79
N ARG A 401 0.39 -1.55 17.75
CA ARG A 401 -0.95 -1.67 18.36
C ARG A 401 -1.90 -0.52 18.07
N SER A 402 -1.47 0.42 17.24
CA SER A 402 -2.30 1.51 16.74
C SER A 402 -1.87 1.96 15.36
N PHE A 403 -2.80 2.58 14.61
CA PHE A 403 -2.63 2.77 13.18
C PHE A 403 -3.14 4.14 12.73
N PHE A 404 -2.54 4.66 11.65
CA PHE A 404 -3.11 5.73 10.86
C PHE A 404 -3.77 5.19 9.59
N TYR A 405 -4.92 5.74 9.27
CA TYR A 405 -5.59 5.60 8.00
C TYR A 405 -5.04 6.65 7.01
N VAL A 406 -4.98 7.89 7.47
CA VAL A 406 -4.60 9.11 6.74
C VAL A 406 -3.21 9.56 7.21
N ASN A 407 -2.34 9.95 6.28
CA ASN A 407 -0.95 10.35 6.55
C ASN A 407 -0.69 11.80 6.10
N PRO A 408 -1.08 12.80 6.91
CA PRO A 408 -0.90 14.22 6.58
C PRO A 408 0.56 14.65 6.66
N LEU A 409 0.88 15.80 6.06
CA LEU A 409 2.22 16.40 6.12
C LEU A 409 2.31 17.59 7.08
N GLU A 410 1.17 18.03 7.61
CA GLU A 410 1.07 19.04 8.67
C GLU A 410 -0.10 18.68 9.59
N VAL A 411 0.14 18.72 10.91
CA VAL A 411 -0.87 18.42 11.93
C VAL A 411 -0.89 19.51 12.96
N LEU A 412 -2.07 20.10 13.17
CA LEU A 412 -2.42 20.94 14.30
C LEU A 412 -3.55 20.24 15.09
N PRO A 413 -3.29 19.66 16.28
CA PRO A 413 -4.28 18.87 17.00
C PRO A 413 -5.60 19.61 17.26
N GLU A 414 -5.54 20.89 17.62
CA GLU A 414 -6.73 21.69 17.84
C GLU A 414 -7.63 21.76 16.60
N ALA A 415 -7.03 21.88 15.41
CA ALA A 415 -7.78 21.89 14.15
C ALA A 415 -8.40 20.52 13.86
N CYS A 416 -7.68 19.43 14.13
CA CYS A 416 -8.20 18.07 13.95
C CYS A 416 -9.44 17.79 14.83
N HIS A 417 -9.53 18.44 16.01
CA HIS A 417 -10.66 18.28 16.93
C HIS A 417 -11.82 19.26 16.68
N LYS A 418 -11.56 20.43 16.08
CA LYS A 418 -12.54 21.52 16.02
C LYS A 418 -12.97 21.93 14.61
N ASP A 419 -12.17 21.64 13.59
CA ASP A 419 -12.45 21.98 12.19
C ASP A 419 -12.98 20.76 11.45
N GLU A 420 -14.27 20.77 11.07
CA GLU A 420 -14.92 19.68 10.37
C GLU A 420 -14.21 19.26 9.06
N ARG A 421 -13.53 20.20 8.39
CA ARG A 421 -12.75 19.92 7.17
C ARG A 421 -11.51 19.05 7.44
N LYS A 422 -11.12 18.89 8.71
CA LYS A 422 -9.92 18.18 9.16
C LYS A 422 -10.20 16.98 10.08
N PHE A 423 -11.46 16.66 10.35
CA PHE A 423 -11.83 15.53 11.23
C PHE A 423 -11.35 14.17 10.72
N HIS A 424 -11.06 14.05 9.42
CA HIS A 424 -10.46 12.86 8.85
C HIS A 424 -8.99 12.67 9.26
N VAL A 425 -8.26 13.76 9.54
CA VAL A 425 -6.91 13.74 10.09
C VAL A 425 -6.98 13.45 11.58
N LYS A 426 -6.35 12.37 12.02
CA LYS A 426 -6.28 12.01 13.44
C LYS A 426 -4.93 12.45 14.00
N PRO A 427 -4.92 13.25 15.09
CA PRO A 427 -3.67 13.71 15.70
C PRO A 427 -3.01 12.63 16.55
N ILE A 428 -3.63 11.44 16.65
CA ILE A 428 -3.10 10.24 17.32
C ILE A 428 -3.57 8.99 16.60
N ARG A 429 -2.70 7.97 16.52
CA ARG A 429 -3.04 6.67 15.92
C ARG A 429 -4.20 6.00 16.65
N GLN A 430 -5.06 5.35 15.89
CA GLN A 430 -6.26 4.69 16.40
C GLN A 430 -6.00 3.21 16.67
N LYS A 431 -6.60 2.66 17.72
CA LYS A 431 -6.49 1.21 18.05
C LYS A 431 -7.05 0.32 16.96
N TRP A 432 -8.15 0.72 16.35
CA TRP A 432 -8.81 0.06 15.22
C TRP A 432 -9.80 1.02 14.55
N PHE A 433 -10.31 0.65 13.40
CA PHE A 433 -11.29 1.43 12.64
C PHE A 433 -12.53 0.58 12.37
N GLY A 434 -13.71 1.19 12.30
CA GLY A 434 -14.90 0.54 11.75
C GLY A 434 -14.69 0.14 10.28
N CYS A 435 -14.02 1.02 9.51
CA CYS A 435 -13.47 0.71 8.21
C CYS A 435 -11.97 0.43 8.36
N ALA A 436 -11.57 -0.81 8.53
CA ALA A 436 -10.20 -1.19 8.89
C ALA A 436 -9.36 -1.68 7.70
N CYS A 437 -9.52 -1.10 6.51
CA CYS A 437 -8.75 -1.55 5.34
C CYS A 437 -7.24 -1.41 5.52
N CYS A 438 -6.75 -0.34 6.16
CA CYS A 438 -5.32 -0.01 6.25
C CYS A 438 -4.51 -0.91 7.19
N PRO A 439 -4.91 -1.22 8.44
CA PRO A 439 -4.09 -2.02 9.34
C PRO A 439 -3.73 -3.42 8.79
N PRO A 440 -4.67 -4.24 8.30
CA PRO A 440 -4.32 -5.55 7.76
C PRO A 440 -3.63 -5.46 6.39
N ASN A 441 -3.89 -4.41 5.59
CA ASN A 441 -3.17 -4.17 4.35
C ASN A 441 -1.68 -3.86 4.62
N LEU A 442 -1.40 -3.07 5.65
CA LEU A 442 -0.04 -2.81 6.11
C LEU A 442 0.63 -4.10 6.60
N ALA A 443 -0.06 -4.90 7.43
CA ALA A 443 0.48 -6.16 7.95
C ALA A 443 0.91 -7.10 6.82
N ARG A 444 0.06 -7.34 5.80
CA ARG A 444 0.41 -8.20 4.67
C ARG A 444 1.58 -7.64 3.84
N THR A 445 1.67 -6.31 3.70
CA THR A 445 2.74 -5.67 2.93
C THR A 445 4.09 -5.78 3.64
N VAL A 446 4.16 -5.50 4.94
CA VAL A 446 5.40 -5.61 5.72
C VAL A 446 5.83 -7.07 5.88
N SER A 447 4.90 -8.00 6.13
CA SER A 447 5.20 -9.45 6.17
C SER A 447 5.79 -9.98 4.87
N SER A 448 5.46 -9.36 3.72
CA SER A 448 5.96 -9.78 2.39
C SER A 448 7.01 -8.85 1.80
N VAL A 449 7.53 -7.87 2.57
CA VAL A 449 8.39 -6.80 2.02
C VAL A 449 9.64 -7.33 1.31
N ALA A 450 10.19 -8.45 1.76
CA ALA A 450 11.32 -9.12 1.12
C ALA A 450 11.05 -9.50 -0.35
N SER A 451 9.79 -9.78 -0.72
CA SER A 451 9.42 -10.14 -2.09
C SER A 451 9.46 -8.95 -3.08
N TYR A 452 9.59 -7.73 -2.58
CA TYR A 452 9.71 -6.51 -3.39
C TYR A 452 11.17 -6.14 -3.68
N ALA A 453 12.11 -6.71 -2.93
CA ALA A 453 13.51 -6.35 -3.03
C ALA A 453 14.20 -6.91 -4.29
N TYR A 454 13.71 -8.04 -4.81
CA TYR A 454 14.41 -8.76 -5.86
C TYR A 454 13.46 -9.29 -6.92
N THR A 455 13.87 -9.19 -8.20
CA THR A 455 13.30 -9.95 -9.31
C THR A 455 14.39 -10.68 -10.07
N GLU A 456 14.04 -11.70 -10.82
CA GLU A 456 15.00 -12.43 -11.66
C GLU A 456 14.41 -12.78 -13.03
N ASN A 457 15.30 -12.97 -14.00
CA ASN A 457 15.03 -13.66 -15.24
C ASN A 457 16.14 -14.67 -15.56
N ASP A 458 16.12 -15.28 -16.73
CA ASP A 458 17.08 -16.32 -17.12
C ASP A 458 18.55 -15.92 -17.01
N THR A 459 18.88 -14.64 -17.04
CA THR A 459 20.24 -14.11 -17.12
C THR A 459 20.61 -13.13 -16.01
N THR A 460 19.64 -12.64 -15.27
CA THR A 460 19.85 -11.48 -14.38
C THR A 460 19.07 -11.61 -13.06
N LEU A 461 19.72 -11.31 -11.96
CA LEU A 461 19.12 -11.02 -10.67
C LEU A 461 19.12 -9.49 -10.47
N PHE A 462 17.95 -8.90 -10.34
CA PHE A 462 17.79 -7.48 -10.07
C PHE A 462 17.65 -7.22 -8.58
N VAL A 463 18.42 -6.25 -8.08
CA VAL A 463 18.36 -5.74 -6.70
C VAL A 463 17.71 -4.37 -6.73
N HIS A 464 16.43 -4.31 -6.34
CA HIS A 464 15.61 -3.10 -6.35
C HIS A 464 15.70 -2.34 -5.03
N LEU A 465 15.70 -3.07 -3.91
CA LEU A 465 15.83 -2.53 -2.55
C LEU A 465 17.03 -3.18 -1.86
N TYR A 466 17.78 -2.40 -1.10
CA TYR A 466 18.98 -2.85 -0.42
C TYR A 466 18.68 -3.40 0.98
N MET A 467 18.03 -4.56 1.03
CA MET A 467 17.77 -5.30 2.27
C MET A 467 18.91 -6.28 2.52
N GLY A 468 19.50 -6.22 3.71
CA GLY A 468 20.54 -7.17 4.12
C GLY A 468 19.96 -8.56 4.38
N GLY A 469 20.68 -9.61 3.93
CA GLY A 469 20.20 -10.97 4.07
C GLY A 469 20.77 -11.94 3.05
N THR A 470 20.02 -12.98 2.73
CA THR A 470 20.38 -13.95 1.69
C THR A 470 19.29 -14.07 0.66
N VAL A 471 19.68 -14.25 -0.59
CA VAL A 471 18.78 -14.44 -1.72
C VAL A 471 19.21 -15.70 -2.51
N GLU A 472 18.22 -16.53 -2.83
CA GLU A 472 18.41 -17.74 -3.61
C GLU A 472 17.63 -17.64 -4.93
N GLY A 473 18.31 -17.15 -5.99
CA GLY A 473 17.78 -17.18 -7.36
C GLY A 473 17.87 -18.57 -7.99
N GLU A 474 17.35 -18.73 -9.18
CA GLU A 474 17.39 -20.02 -9.91
C GLU A 474 18.83 -20.45 -10.27
N LYS A 475 19.70 -19.50 -10.61
CA LYS A 475 21.06 -19.77 -11.06
C LYS A 475 22.15 -19.28 -10.12
N VAL A 476 21.82 -18.42 -9.16
CA VAL A 476 22.80 -17.79 -8.28
C VAL A 476 22.25 -17.65 -6.86
N LYS A 477 23.12 -17.82 -5.88
CA LYS A 477 22.85 -17.45 -4.48
C LYS A 477 23.77 -16.28 -4.12
N ALA A 478 23.23 -15.34 -3.35
CA ALA A 478 24.01 -14.20 -2.87
C ALA A 478 23.68 -13.87 -1.41
N SER A 479 24.67 -13.34 -0.72
CA SER A 479 24.50 -12.68 0.58
C SER A 479 24.67 -11.18 0.41
N ILE A 480 23.78 -10.42 1.04
CA ILE A 480 23.76 -8.96 0.99
C ILE A 480 24.01 -8.44 2.41
N THR A 481 25.01 -7.58 2.58
CA THR A 481 25.22 -6.81 3.80
C THR A 481 24.82 -5.37 3.53
N SER A 482 23.89 -4.84 4.32
CA SER A 482 23.35 -3.50 4.18
C SER A 482 22.81 -3.02 5.52
N GLU A 483 22.98 -1.76 5.82
CA GLU A 483 22.39 -1.06 6.98
C GLU A 483 21.43 0.05 6.52
N PHE A 484 20.83 -0.12 5.33
CA PHE A 484 19.75 0.77 4.86
C PHE A 484 18.60 0.77 5.87
N PRO A 485 17.97 1.93 6.12
CA PRO A 485 18.15 3.23 5.46
C PRO A 485 19.15 4.16 6.13
N TRP A 486 20.01 3.67 7.02
CA TRP A 486 20.86 4.53 7.85
C TRP A 486 22.30 4.70 7.33
N ASP A 487 22.81 3.70 6.62
CA ASP A 487 24.13 3.72 5.98
C ASP A 487 24.04 3.25 4.53
N GLY A 488 24.80 3.87 3.64
CA GLY A 488 24.77 3.60 2.20
C GLY A 488 25.73 2.52 1.71
N HIS A 489 26.51 1.89 2.60
CA HIS A 489 27.41 0.81 2.22
C HIS A 489 26.63 -0.49 1.99
N VAL A 490 26.85 -1.08 0.84
CA VAL A 490 26.26 -2.36 0.44
C VAL A 490 27.34 -3.29 -0.07
N SER A 491 27.36 -4.52 0.42
CA SER A 491 28.21 -5.59 -0.11
C SER A 491 27.36 -6.76 -0.58
N VAL A 492 27.56 -7.20 -1.81
CA VAL A 492 26.87 -8.37 -2.37
C VAL A 492 27.91 -9.42 -2.72
N THR A 493 27.86 -10.54 -2.02
CA THR A 493 28.79 -11.67 -2.21
C THR A 493 28.05 -12.82 -2.92
N CYS A 494 28.62 -13.28 -4.01
CA CYS A 494 28.11 -14.47 -4.70
C CYS A 494 28.47 -15.73 -3.89
N GLU A 495 27.44 -16.52 -3.52
CA GLU A 495 27.59 -17.72 -2.68
C GLU A 495 27.60 -19.03 -3.48
N SER A 496 27.59 -18.94 -4.81
CA SER A 496 27.61 -20.09 -5.72
C SER A 496 28.49 -19.82 -6.94
N ASP A 497 29.06 -20.87 -7.52
CA ASP A 497 29.73 -20.79 -8.82
C ASP A 497 28.68 -20.78 -9.94
N THR A 498 28.84 -19.92 -10.95
CA THR A 498 28.04 -19.99 -12.18
C THR A 498 28.85 -20.62 -13.32
N LYS A 499 28.18 -21.36 -14.20
CA LYS A 499 28.82 -21.97 -15.37
C LYS A 499 28.84 -21.06 -16.59
N GLU A 500 27.86 -20.17 -16.66
CA GLU A 500 27.64 -19.22 -17.73
C GLU A 500 27.70 -17.80 -17.17
N PRO A 501 27.95 -16.79 -18.00
CA PRO A 501 27.81 -15.40 -17.56
C PRO A 501 26.42 -15.14 -16.98
N TYR A 502 26.38 -14.53 -15.80
CA TYR A 502 25.16 -14.13 -15.12
C TYR A 502 25.30 -12.70 -14.62
N THR A 503 24.24 -11.94 -14.61
CA THR A 503 24.24 -10.51 -14.31
C THR A 503 23.63 -10.26 -12.94
N PHE A 504 24.30 -9.46 -12.11
CA PHE A 504 23.67 -8.73 -11.02
C PHE A 504 23.36 -7.32 -11.50
N ALA A 505 22.10 -6.90 -11.38
CA ALA A 505 21.65 -5.56 -11.74
C ALA A 505 21.25 -4.79 -10.49
N PHE A 506 21.96 -3.73 -10.15
CA PHE A 506 21.78 -2.95 -8.93
C PHE A 506 21.12 -1.61 -9.26
N ARG A 507 20.01 -1.29 -8.60
CA ARG A 507 19.43 0.04 -8.72
C ARG A 507 20.39 1.11 -8.20
N ILE A 508 20.57 2.15 -8.97
CA ILE A 508 21.26 3.38 -8.51
C ILE A 508 20.17 4.29 -7.95
N PRO A 509 20.12 4.55 -6.61
CA PRO A 509 19.08 5.35 -6.00
C PRO A 509 19.03 6.77 -6.57
N GLY A 510 17.85 7.24 -7.00
CA GLY A 510 17.69 8.57 -7.58
C GLY A 510 17.99 9.74 -6.63
N TRP A 511 18.00 9.50 -5.31
CA TRP A 511 18.41 10.49 -4.31
C TRP A 511 19.95 10.59 -4.16
N CYS A 512 20.73 9.68 -4.74
CA CYS A 512 22.17 9.65 -4.64
C CYS A 512 22.79 10.33 -5.86
N ALA A 513 23.46 11.47 -5.66
CA ALA A 513 24.06 12.25 -6.76
C ALA A 513 25.31 11.57 -7.36
N SER A 514 26.05 10.79 -6.57
CA SER A 514 27.22 10.03 -6.99
C SER A 514 27.42 8.85 -6.06
N TYR A 515 27.95 7.74 -6.58
CA TYR A 515 28.20 6.54 -5.80
C TYR A 515 29.57 5.95 -6.14
N GLU A 516 30.08 5.15 -5.20
CA GLU A 516 31.34 4.43 -5.38
C GLU A 516 31.06 2.95 -5.63
N LYS A 517 31.92 2.30 -6.42
CA LYS A 517 31.79 0.87 -6.72
C LYS A 517 33.15 0.17 -6.75
N GLU A 518 33.21 -1.00 -6.12
CA GLU A 518 34.32 -1.96 -6.26
C GLU A 518 33.77 -3.20 -6.94
N ILE A 519 34.26 -3.49 -8.14
CA ILE A 519 33.78 -4.59 -8.98
C ILE A 519 34.91 -5.63 -9.15
N PRO A 520 34.61 -6.95 -9.04
CA PRO A 520 35.57 -8.01 -9.30
C PRO A 520 36.21 -7.94 -10.69
N LYS A 521 37.46 -8.25 -10.80
CA LYS A 521 38.21 -8.23 -12.07
C LYS A 521 37.56 -9.15 -13.10
N GLY A 522 37.52 -8.71 -14.36
CA GLY A 522 36.98 -9.47 -15.48
C GLY A 522 35.48 -9.44 -15.61
N ALA A 523 34.76 -8.63 -14.83
CA ALA A 523 33.35 -8.38 -15.03
C ALA A 523 33.14 -7.33 -16.14
N GLU A 524 32.12 -7.53 -16.96
CA GLU A 524 31.56 -6.52 -17.84
C GLU A 524 30.60 -5.63 -17.05
N VAL A 525 30.66 -4.31 -17.24
CA VAL A 525 29.88 -3.34 -16.51
C VAL A 525 29.16 -2.41 -17.46
N GLU A 526 27.85 -2.26 -17.26
CA GLU A 526 26.98 -1.34 -18.02
C GLU A 526 26.09 -0.56 -17.04
N GLU A 527 25.80 0.69 -17.34
CA GLU A 527 24.77 1.48 -16.64
C GLU A 527 23.65 1.81 -17.62
N LYS A 528 22.44 1.42 -17.27
CA LYS A 528 21.26 1.62 -18.12
C LYS A 528 19.99 1.74 -17.26
N ASP A 529 19.09 2.66 -17.63
CA ASP A 529 17.78 2.88 -16.98
C ASP A 529 17.87 3.08 -15.46
N GLY A 530 19.02 3.62 -14.98
CA GLY A 530 19.33 3.83 -13.56
C GLY A 530 19.76 2.56 -12.81
N TYR A 531 20.16 1.50 -13.52
CA TYR A 531 20.75 0.29 -12.97
C TYR A 531 22.20 0.11 -13.39
N LEU A 532 23.01 -0.39 -12.47
CA LEU A 532 24.36 -0.89 -12.70
C LEU A 532 24.29 -2.40 -12.95
N TYR A 533 24.58 -2.83 -14.17
CA TYR A 533 24.67 -4.24 -14.57
C TYR A 533 26.11 -4.71 -14.46
N VAL A 534 26.33 -5.81 -13.75
CA VAL A 534 27.65 -6.43 -13.57
C VAL A 534 27.56 -7.88 -14.01
N THR A 535 28.14 -8.20 -15.16
CA THR A 535 28.05 -9.52 -15.80
C THR A 535 29.37 -10.24 -15.73
N LYS A 536 29.36 -11.48 -15.27
CA LYS A 536 30.55 -12.33 -15.15
C LYS A 536 30.17 -13.80 -15.03
N VAL A 537 31.09 -14.70 -15.30
CA VAL A 537 31.06 -16.08 -14.77
C VAL A 537 31.55 -15.99 -13.34
N TRP A 538 30.64 -16.09 -12.39
CA TRP A 538 30.90 -15.85 -10.96
C TRP A 538 31.58 -17.05 -10.31
N ALA A 539 32.55 -16.79 -9.46
CA ALA A 539 33.08 -17.75 -8.50
C ALA A 539 32.53 -17.43 -7.09
N LYS A 540 32.30 -18.48 -6.32
CA LYS A 540 31.87 -18.32 -4.92
C LYS A 540 32.86 -17.46 -4.14
N GLY A 541 32.34 -16.50 -3.36
CA GLY A 541 33.09 -15.55 -2.55
C GLY A 541 33.50 -14.26 -3.27
N GLU A 542 33.19 -14.11 -4.56
CA GLU A 542 33.40 -12.84 -5.24
C GLU A 542 32.36 -11.82 -4.74
N THR A 543 32.84 -10.60 -4.43
CA THR A 543 32.05 -9.57 -3.79
C THR A 543 32.05 -8.27 -4.60
N ILE A 544 30.86 -7.72 -4.82
CA ILE A 544 30.63 -6.36 -5.31
C ILE A 544 30.40 -5.47 -4.10
N ARG A 545 31.05 -4.28 -4.05
CA ARG A 545 30.78 -3.27 -3.02
C ARG A 545 30.31 -1.99 -3.68
N LEU A 546 29.25 -1.43 -3.08
CA LEU A 546 28.67 -0.16 -3.49
C LEU A 546 28.59 0.75 -2.26
N ASN A 547 28.78 2.05 -2.47
CA ASN A 547 28.55 3.05 -1.45
C ASN A 547 27.73 4.18 -2.02
N PHE A 548 26.55 4.42 -1.41
CA PHE A 548 25.61 5.47 -1.76
C PHE A 548 25.59 6.54 -0.65
N PRO A 549 26.40 7.61 -0.74
CA PRO A 549 26.46 8.63 0.29
C PRO A 549 25.08 9.21 0.62
N MET A 550 24.66 9.09 1.88
CA MET A 550 23.38 9.59 2.38
C MET A 550 23.52 10.99 2.96
N GLU A 551 23.56 11.98 2.09
CA GLU A 551 23.62 13.38 2.50
C GLU A 551 22.26 13.89 2.96
N ILE A 552 22.26 14.91 3.85
CA ILE A 552 21.04 15.65 4.19
C ILE A 552 20.69 16.57 3.01
N GLN A 553 19.54 16.37 2.43
CA GLN A 553 19.01 17.13 1.30
C GLN A 553 17.83 17.98 1.73
N PHE A 554 17.78 19.21 1.26
CA PHE A 554 16.65 20.09 1.37
C PHE A 554 15.94 20.13 0.01
N LEU A 555 14.72 19.62 -0.03
CA LEU A 555 13.92 19.49 -1.24
C LEU A 555 12.96 20.66 -1.35
N ALA A 556 12.88 21.27 -2.52
CA ALA A 556 11.82 22.20 -2.90
C ALA A 556 10.80 21.48 -3.79
N SER A 557 9.54 21.83 -3.65
CA SER A 557 8.49 21.34 -4.55
C SER A 557 8.52 22.05 -5.92
N ASN A 558 7.80 21.46 -6.88
CA ASN A 558 7.52 22.15 -8.14
C ASN A 558 6.82 23.50 -7.85
N PRO A 559 7.21 24.61 -8.52
CA PRO A 559 6.61 25.93 -8.27
C PRO A 559 5.09 26.01 -8.44
N LEU A 560 4.47 25.05 -9.11
CA LEU A 560 3.02 24.96 -9.25
C LEU A 560 2.31 24.42 -7.99
N VAL A 561 3.03 23.80 -7.06
CA VAL A 561 2.50 23.37 -5.76
C VAL A 561 2.46 24.59 -4.83
N ARG A 562 1.28 25.15 -4.66
CA ARG A 562 1.08 26.42 -3.91
C ARG A 562 1.40 26.29 -2.44
N GLU A 563 1.03 25.15 -1.85
CA GLU A 563 1.13 24.90 -0.40
C GLU A 563 2.58 24.91 0.10
N ASP A 564 3.52 24.58 -0.79
CA ASP A 564 4.94 24.45 -0.44
C ASP A 564 5.78 25.66 -0.87
N ALA A 565 5.15 26.73 -1.36
CA ALA A 565 5.86 27.93 -1.79
C ALA A 565 6.71 28.53 -0.66
N GLY A 566 8.05 28.62 -0.86
CA GLY A 566 8.98 29.12 0.14
C GLY A 566 9.24 28.16 1.31
N ARG A 567 8.90 26.88 1.14
CA ARG A 567 9.17 25.81 2.10
C ARG A 567 10.17 24.81 1.53
N VAL A 568 10.77 24.03 2.41
CA VAL A 568 11.63 22.89 2.08
C VAL A 568 11.24 21.69 2.92
N ALA A 569 11.33 20.50 2.34
CA ALA A 569 11.29 19.24 3.06
C ALA A 569 12.71 18.71 3.28
N VAL A 570 12.91 17.97 4.35
CA VAL A 570 14.23 17.38 4.68
C VAL A 570 14.21 15.91 4.36
N LYS A 571 15.22 15.45 3.62
CA LYS A 571 15.39 14.04 3.24
C LYS A 571 16.83 13.60 3.48
N ARG A 572 17.03 12.34 3.88
CA ARG A 572 18.35 11.70 3.95
C ARG A 572 18.21 10.26 3.45
N GLY A 573 18.92 9.92 2.38
CA GLY A 573 18.68 8.63 1.71
C GLY A 573 17.21 8.47 1.31
N PRO A 574 16.57 7.32 1.58
CA PRO A 574 15.14 7.10 1.28
C PRO A 574 14.17 7.77 2.27
N VAL A 575 14.66 8.26 3.42
CA VAL A 575 13.83 8.70 4.55
C VAL A 575 13.53 10.20 4.47
N VAL A 576 12.26 10.55 4.57
CA VAL A 576 11.75 11.92 4.76
C VAL A 576 11.67 12.21 6.25
N TYR A 577 11.96 13.44 6.64
CA TYR A 577 11.99 13.88 8.03
C TYR A 577 10.90 14.91 8.33
N CYS A 578 10.47 14.94 9.58
CA CYS A 578 9.51 15.94 10.06
C CYS A 578 9.95 16.56 11.40
N MET A 579 9.42 17.73 11.69
CA MET A 579 9.45 18.33 13.02
C MET A 579 8.25 17.84 13.84
N GLU A 580 8.44 17.63 15.13
CA GLU A 580 7.35 17.46 16.10
C GLU A 580 7.42 18.51 17.20
N GLU A 581 6.25 18.83 17.78
CA GLU A 581 6.13 19.71 18.96
C GLU A 581 7.01 19.23 20.11
N ALA A 582 7.11 17.92 20.33
CA ALA A 582 7.88 17.32 21.40
C ALA A 582 9.36 17.73 21.41
N ASP A 583 9.96 17.99 20.23
CA ASP A 583 11.37 18.40 20.12
C ASP A 583 11.55 19.90 19.88
N ASN A 584 10.56 20.56 19.28
CA ASN A 584 10.71 21.93 18.74
C ASN A 584 9.75 22.93 19.40
N GLY A 585 8.89 22.49 20.35
CA GLY A 585 7.87 23.31 20.99
C GLY A 585 6.67 23.61 20.09
N LYS A 586 5.63 24.22 20.66
CA LYS A 586 4.36 24.57 19.98
C LYS A 586 4.54 25.61 18.89
N ASN A 587 3.56 25.73 18.03
CA ASN A 587 3.53 26.68 16.93
C ASN A 587 4.70 26.47 15.92
N LEU A 588 4.82 25.27 15.41
CA LEU A 588 5.88 24.87 14.48
C LEU A 588 5.94 25.79 13.25
N HIS A 589 4.80 26.33 12.82
CA HIS A 589 4.69 27.28 11.68
C HIS A 589 5.49 28.58 11.84
N LEU A 590 5.89 28.92 13.09
CA LEU A 590 6.74 30.07 13.38
C LEU A 590 8.23 29.80 13.16
N THR A 591 8.57 28.57 12.80
CA THR A 591 9.96 28.13 12.62
C THR A 591 10.37 28.20 11.17
N LYS A 592 11.58 28.63 10.91
CA LYS A 592 12.22 28.66 9.60
C LYS A 592 13.49 27.81 9.63
N LEU A 593 13.78 27.08 8.55
CA LEU A 593 15.00 26.31 8.38
C LEU A 593 16.00 27.14 7.56
N CYS A 594 17.21 27.35 8.07
CA CYS A 594 18.28 28.03 7.35
C CYS A 594 18.95 27.09 6.36
N VAL A 595 18.67 27.25 5.06
CA VAL A 595 19.13 26.31 4.01
C VAL A 595 20.66 26.31 3.84
N ASN A 596 21.32 27.43 4.19
CA ASN A 596 22.78 27.57 4.17
C ASN A 596 23.43 27.36 5.55
N GLY A 597 22.61 27.06 6.58
CA GLY A 597 23.06 26.89 7.96
C GLY A 597 23.71 25.52 8.21
N GLU A 598 24.25 25.36 9.43
CA GLU A 598 24.82 24.08 9.86
C GLU A 598 23.72 23.00 9.92
N LYS A 599 24.08 21.80 9.50
CA LYS A 599 23.23 20.61 9.57
C LYS A 599 24.07 19.40 9.96
N THR A 600 23.52 18.53 10.81
CA THR A 600 24.20 17.30 11.23
C THR A 600 23.23 16.12 11.20
N ALA A 601 23.77 14.94 10.96
CA ALA A 601 23.10 13.66 11.03
C ALA A 601 23.79 12.80 12.08
N GLU A 602 23.05 12.40 13.12
CA GLU A 602 23.62 11.69 14.28
C GLU A 602 22.76 10.47 14.59
N ALA A 603 23.41 9.34 14.89
CA ALA A 603 22.71 8.17 15.38
C ALA A 603 21.99 8.49 16.72
N ALA A 604 20.78 8.00 16.84
CA ALA A 604 19.93 8.17 18.03
C ALA A 604 19.22 6.86 18.36
N ASP A 605 19.12 6.57 19.64
CA ASP A 605 18.39 5.44 20.18
C ASP A 605 17.26 5.97 21.09
N GLU A 606 16.07 6.06 20.56
CA GLU A 606 14.89 6.57 21.29
C GLU A 606 13.64 5.78 20.93
N LEU A 607 12.70 5.69 21.85
CA LEU A 607 11.43 4.98 21.65
C LEU A 607 11.59 3.48 21.31
N GLY A 608 12.76 2.89 21.65
CA GLY A 608 13.09 1.54 21.24
C GLY A 608 13.57 1.39 19.79
N GLU A 609 13.77 2.53 19.09
CA GLU A 609 14.25 2.60 17.71
C GLU A 609 15.69 3.08 17.64
N HIS A 610 16.47 2.46 16.71
CA HIS A 610 17.71 3.01 16.24
C HIS A 610 17.48 3.76 14.94
N PHE A 611 17.81 5.04 14.89
CA PHE A 611 17.61 5.87 13.70
C PHE A 611 18.67 6.97 13.61
N VAL A 612 18.71 7.65 12.48
CA VAL A 612 19.55 8.86 12.33
C VAL A 612 18.67 10.08 12.52
N ARG A 613 18.98 10.90 13.55
CA ARG A 613 18.38 12.20 13.76
C ARG A 613 19.05 13.24 12.89
N VAL A 614 18.27 14.09 12.25
CA VAL A 614 18.77 15.27 11.56
C VAL A 614 18.58 16.48 12.45
N THR A 615 19.62 17.30 12.59
CA THR A 615 19.49 18.63 13.17
C THR A 615 19.95 19.69 12.18
N ALA A 616 19.29 20.85 12.21
CA ALA A 616 19.58 21.94 11.31
C ALA A 616 19.49 23.29 12.03
N GLU A 617 20.30 24.24 11.61
CA GLU A 617 20.16 25.65 12.08
C GLU A 617 18.82 26.19 11.59
N GLY A 618 18.16 26.95 12.46
CA GLY A 618 16.89 27.58 12.13
C GLY A 618 16.71 28.90 12.85
N ARG A 619 15.62 29.55 12.54
CA ARG A 619 15.16 30.77 13.20
C ARG A 619 13.71 30.57 13.64
N ARG A 620 13.38 31.14 14.79
CA ARG A 620 12.03 31.10 15.32
C ARG A 620 11.53 32.50 15.61
N MET A 621 10.32 32.81 15.15
CA MET A 621 9.67 34.07 15.45
C MET A 621 9.32 34.12 16.96
N LYS A 622 9.62 35.26 17.61
CA LYS A 622 9.23 35.52 18.99
C LYS A 622 7.77 35.94 19.06
N LEU A 623 6.96 35.19 19.77
CA LEU A 623 5.53 35.51 19.92
C LEU A 623 5.26 36.78 20.70
N GLY A 624 6.13 37.13 21.71
CA GLY A 624 5.87 38.24 22.60
C GLY A 624 4.48 38.13 23.25
N ASP A 625 3.78 39.28 23.38
CA ASP A 625 2.40 39.35 23.87
C ASP A 625 1.37 39.23 22.73
N ALA A 626 1.53 38.24 21.81
CA ALA A 626 0.70 38.09 20.60
C ALA A 626 -0.81 38.06 20.89
N GLU A 627 -1.23 37.46 22.01
CA GLU A 627 -2.65 37.44 22.45
C GLU A 627 -3.25 38.83 22.74
N LYS A 628 -2.41 39.80 23.00
CA LYS A 628 -2.82 41.19 23.28
C LYS A 628 -2.74 42.08 22.05
N GLN A 629 -2.17 41.58 20.94
CA GLN A 629 -2.04 42.34 19.71
C GLN A 629 -3.37 42.32 18.92
N PRO A 630 -3.68 43.42 18.18
CA PRO A 630 -4.79 43.38 17.24
C PRO A 630 -4.61 42.28 16.20
N LEU A 631 -5.73 41.70 15.79
CA LEU A 631 -5.72 40.63 14.79
C LEU A 631 -5.00 41.07 13.49
N TYR A 632 -5.14 42.33 13.11
CA TYR A 632 -4.44 42.95 11.99
C TYR A 632 -3.73 44.21 12.44
N HIS A 633 -2.46 44.38 12.06
CA HIS A 633 -1.66 45.53 12.37
C HIS A 633 -0.75 45.87 11.17
N LEU A 634 -0.14 47.06 11.16
CA LEU A 634 0.82 47.44 10.15
C LEU A 634 2.01 46.48 10.18
N TYR A 635 2.45 46.04 8.99
CA TYR A 635 3.58 45.12 8.89
C TYR A 635 4.80 45.68 9.60
N GLN A 636 5.38 44.89 10.43
CA GLN A 636 6.66 45.11 11.08
C GLN A 636 7.53 43.89 10.88
N LYS A 637 8.83 44.09 10.73
CA LYS A 637 9.76 42.97 10.64
C LYS A 637 9.69 42.17 11.91
N GLU A 638 9.44 40.87 11.75
CA GLU A 638 9.36 39.90 12.87
C GLU A 638 10.69 39.84 13.62
N GLU A 639 10.64 39.84 14.96
CA GLU A 639 11.80 39.51 15.78
C GLU A 639 11.97 37.99 15.77
N GLU A 640 13.16 37.55 15.41
CA GLU A 640 13.53 36.15 15.35
C GLU A 640 14.69 35.85 16.31
N GLU A 641 14.70 34.67 16.85
CA GLU A 641 15.84 34.10 17.57
C GLU A 641 16.41 32.90 16.84
N LYS A 642 17.71 32.67 17.01
CA LYS A 642 18.35 31.45 16.50
C LYS A 642 17.84 30.23 17.28
N THR A 643 17.57 29.16 16.56
CA THR A 643 17.17 27.90 17.15
C THR A 643 17.85 26.74 16.42
N LYS A 644 17.89 25.59 17.07
CA LYS A 644 18.34 24.34 16.46
C LYS A 644 17.14 23.43 16.28
N LEU A 645 16.80 23.13 15.04
CA LEU A 645 15.71 22.23 14.70
C LEU A 645 16.14 20.79 14.90
N LYS A 646 15.28 19.99 15.50
CA LYS A 646 15.45 18.55 15.62
C LYS A 646 14.39 17.86 14.79
N LEU A 647 14.82 16.99 13.86
CA LEU A 647 13.95 16.29 12.94
C LEU A 647 14.12 14.78 13.13
N ILE A 648 12.99 14.09 13.09
CA ILE A 648 12.95 12.63 13.16
C ILE A 648 12.40 12.06 11.85
N PRO A 649 12.63 10.78 11.55
CA PRO A 649 11.99 10.11 10.42
C PRO A 649 10.47 10.27 10.44
N TYR A 650 9.87 10.60 9.29
CA TYR A 650 8.43 10.83 9.19
C TYR A 650 7.60 9.65 9.68
N TYR A 651 8.01 8.40 9.42
CA TYR A 651 7.25 7.23 9.88
C TYR A 651 7.18 7.12 11.42
N MET A 652 8.08 7.79 12.15
CA MET A 652 8.14 7.74 13.61
C MET A 652 7.25 8.78 14.32
N TRP A 653 6.65 9.72 13.58
CA TRP A 653 5.87 10.77 14.23
C TRP A 653 4.69 10.23 15.05
N ASN A 654 4.22 11.00 16.05
CA ASN A 654 3.11 10.66 16.93
C ASN A 654 3.30 9.42 17.84
N ASN A 655 4.53 8.95 18.06
CA ASN A 655 4.79 7.91 19.06
C ASN A 655 5.10 8.49 20.46
N ARG A 656 5.07 9.82 20.59
CA ARG A 656 5.30 10.56 21.85
C ARG A 656 4.04 11.29 22.35
N GLY A 657 2.88 10.89 21.89
CA GLY A 657 1.59 11.48 22.20
C GLY A 657 1.14 12.52 21.18
N GLU A 658 0.00 13.17 21.47
CA GLU A 658 -0.59 14.18 20.61
C GLU A 658 0.26 15.47 20.62
N GLY A 659 0.53 16.02 19.46
CA GLY A 659 1.30 17.25 19.25
C GLY A 659 1.30 17.69 17.79
N GLU A 660 1.81 18.91 17.55
CA GLU A 660 1.99 19.42 16.19
C GLU A 660 3.06 18.61 15.45
N MET A 661 2.87 18.43 14.14
CA MET A 661 3.85 17.84 13.23
C MET A 661 3.92 18.64 11.94
N GLN A 662 5.11 18.76 11.35
CA GLN A 662 5.31 19.46 10.08
C GLN A 662 6.45 18.85 9.27
N VAL A 663 6.17 18.53 8.00
CA VAL A 663 7.16 18.05 7.00
C VAL A 663 7.76 19.23 6.22
N TRP A 664 6.91 20.11 5.68
CA TRP A 664 7.33 21.27 4.88
C TRP A 664 7.58 22.50 5.76
N ILE A 665 8.84 22.90 5.88
CA ILE A 665 9.32 23.95 6.78
C ILE A 665 9.61 25.21 5.99
N ARG A 666 9.21 26.38 6.47
CA ARG A 666 9.55 27.66 5.84
C ARG A 666 11.08 27.79 5.71
N ALA A 667 11.57 28.15 4.54
CA ALA A 667 12.99 28.31 4.29
C ALA A 667 13.45 29.73 4.65
N CYS A 668 14.68 29.86 5.14
CA CYS A 668 15.42 31.14 5.22
C CYS A 668 16.86 30.94 4.74
N GLU A 669 17.47 32.03 4.23
CA GLU A 669 18.88 32.05 3.81
C GLU A 669 19.83 32.15 5.02
#